data_d228fed7f170a19c9049ff920ee6b18b
#
_entry.id   d228fed7f170a19c9049ff920ee6b18b
#
_cell.length_a   1.000
_cell.length_b   1.000
_cell.length_c   1.000
_cell.angle_alpha   90.00
_cell.angle_beta   90.00
_cell.angle_gamma   90.00
#
_symmetry.space_group_name_H-M   'P 1'
#
loop_
_entity.id
_entity.type
_entity.pdbx_description
1 polymer ?
#
loop_
_entity_poly.entity_id
_entity_poly.type
_entity_poly.pdbx_seq_one_letter_code
_entity_poly.pdbx_strand_id
1 'polypeptide(L)'
;MFRSHPLAQLWRSWLRSESPRRPVLRWNRLQKAGLLLVCIAVALVSSWPWLVEPDLRPGIPAPFDSIAPKAARVVDSEALDQRRSSLMPNTFVQVVDEQQSSLLKLRLERHLAELERVARSENIDRIGPVNLTTDEQFWLEKRSQDDRKNWDMTIRKAVDRMLSQGLVNTVAIEQLRKASSLQLEALGPEDAPARTLGSKITTTTLQGASNLQTDPLRSQRLIEELITKQGIPTIEVKAGDLITRKGEPISSQAYDVLDFFGLINRSPKLGIWLLRFTEALASCGVMLLVMKRERPCLEASHGFLAIGLLLISQFSKIWFGAAVSPLAVIVPPTLLLAQGLGTTSGLAWMAVSCLLWPTPVSGLGEGRLLITAAVAAIAAIQAGRLRSRAQLLQLAVLLPLGALVAEMVMLREPFEAVNLSWTRLTPDTGELASEALLMGLLMMLTILLIPLLESSFGLLTRARLMELADQERPLLRRLSSEAPGTFEHTLMICGLAEEGARAIRADVDLIKTGSLYHDVGKLHAPNWFIENQTTGEENPHTKLNDPVASARVLQAHVDEGLKLARRYRLPRPIADFIPEHQGTLRMGFFLHQAQQKDPTVSEHLFRYRGPTPRSKETGILMLADGCEAALRSLPPDTSDSEAQTTVKRILEARLADGQLSQSGLSRAEVDLVMHAFVRVWRRMRHRRIPYPIPAKRSFSA
;
A
#
# COMPACT_ATOMS: atom_id res chain seq x y z
N MET A 1 -26.44 -27.34 26.59
CA MET A 1 -26.63 -25.97 27.08
C MET A 1 -25.30 -25.21 26.97
N PHE A 2 -25.01 -24.57 25.83
CA PHE A 2 -23.84 -23.74 25.62
C PHE A 2 -24.08 -22.37 26.28
N ARG A 3 -23.40 -22.08 27.39
CA ARG A 3 -23.34 -20.74 28.00
C ARG A 3 -22.66 -19.81 26.98
N SER A 4 -23.39 -18.82 26.48
CA SER A 4 -22.89 -17.80 25.57
C SER A 4 -21.75 -17.03 26.23
N HIS A 5 -20.60 -17.02 25.59
CA HIS A 5 -19.40 -16.29 26.02
C HIS A 5 -19.72 -14.82 26.34
N PRO A 6 -19.20 -14.23 27.44
CA PRO A 6 -19.50 -12.85 27.82
C PRO A 6 -19.12 -11.83 26.73
N LEU A 7 -18.11 -12.12 25.92
CA LEU A 7 -17.74 -11.31 24.75
C LEU A 7 -18.82 -11.28 23.66
N ALA A 8 -19.54 -12.39 23.45
CA ALA A 8 -20.65 -12.44 22.50
C ALA A 8 -21.88 -11.66 22.99
N GLN A 9 -22.07 -11.54 24.33
CA GLN A 9 -23.12 -10.71 24.90
C GLN A 9 -22.75 -9.21 24.83
N LEU A 10 -21.51 -8.85 25.13
CA LEU A 10 -20.98 -7.50 24.93
C LEU A 10 -21.05 -7.05 23.47
N TRP A 11 -20.68 -7.93 22.54
CA TRP A 11 -20.79 -7.68 21.10
C TRP A 11 -22.25 -7.50 20.67
N ARG A 12 -23.18 -8.34 21.17
CA ARG A 12 -24.61 -8.23 20.89
C ARG A 12 -25.24 -7.00 21.55
N SER A 13 -24.81 -6.61 22.76
CA SER A 13 -25.29 -5.39 23.42
C SER A 13 -24.75 -4.15 22.70
N TRP A 14 -23.49 -4.18 22.24
CA TRP A 14 -22.91 -3.15 21.42
C TRP A 14 -23.60 -3.01 20.05
N LEU A 15 -23.96 -4.12 19.41
CA LEU A 15 -24.76 -4.13 18.17
C LEU A 15 -26.20 -3.69 18.40
N ARG A 16 -26.76 -3.89 19.58
CA ARG A 16 -28.14 -3.54 19.96
C ARG A 16 -28.27 -2.20 20.69
N SER A 17 -27.17 -1.50 21.00
CA SER A 17 -27.31 -0.16 21.54
C SER A 17 -28.08 0.67 20.51
N GLU A 18 -29.30 0.99 20.84
CA GLU A 18 -30.23 1.72 20.00
C GLU A 18 -29.67 3.09 19.67
N SER A 19 -28.92 3.17 18.56
CA SER A 19 -28.83 4.43 17.88
C SER A 19 -30.23 4.73 17.36
N PRO A 20 -30.80 5.93 17.61
CA PRO A 20 -32.07 6.30 17.07
C PRO A 20 -32.06 6.01 15.57
N ARG A 21 -33.18 5.50 15.04
CA ARG A 21 -33.33 5.01 13.65
C ARG A 21 -33.04 6.15 12.66
N ARG A 22 -31.76 6.51 12.48
CA ARG A 22 -31.36 7.41 11.40
C ARG A 22 -31.61 6.67 10.08
N PRO A 23 -32.11 7.32 9.04
CA PRO A 23 -32.22 6.70 7.73
C PRO A 23 -30.83 6.32 7.28
N VAL A 24 -30.52 5.02 7.38
CA VAL A 24 -29.23 4.48 6.96
C VAL A 24 -29.18 4.62 5.45
N LEU A 25 -28.25 5.41 4.93
CA LEU A 25 -28.03 5.48 3.50
C LEU A 25 -27.70 4.08 2.99
N ARG A 26 -28.66 3.47 2.27
CA ARG A 26 -28.48 2.12 1.73
C ARG A 26 -27.67 2.23 0.42
N TRP A 27 -26.46 1.74 0.45
CA TRP A 27 -25.68 1.58 -0.77
C TRP A 27 -26.42 0.66 -1.73
N ASN A 28 -26.43 1.01 -3.01
CA ASN A 28 -27.03 0.17 -4.04
C ASN A 28 -26.18 -1.12 -4.25
N ARG A 29 -26.72 -2.08 -5.01
CA ARG A 29 -26.04 -3.38 -5.21
C ARG A 29 -24.69 -3.21 -5.90
N LEU A 30 -24.57 -2.31 -6.87
CA LEU A 30 -23.33 -2.04 -7.59
C LEU A 30 -22.25 -1.42 -6.68
N GLN A 31 -22.63 -0.47 -5.83
CA GLN A 31 -21.72 0.15 -4.86
C GLN A 31 -21.18 -0.87 -3.85
N LYS A 32 -22.04 -1.77 -3.36
CA LYS A 32 -21.61 -2.85 -2.44
C LYS A 32 -20.68 -3.82 -3.13
N ALA A 33 -20.99 -4.22 -4.37
CA ALA A 33 -20.14 -5.12 -5.15
C ALA A 33 -18.78 -4.47 -5.46
N GLY A 34 -18.76 -3.17 -5.84
CA GLY A 34 -17.54 -2.43 -6.07
C GLY A 34 -16.67 -2.32 -4.81
N LEU A 35 -17.25 -1.98 -3.66
CA LEU A 35 -16.52 -1.94 -2.38
C LEU A 35 -15.96 -3.32 -1.99
N LEU A 36 -16.74 -4.38 -2.17
CA LEU A 36 -16.27 -5.74 -1.91
C LEU A 36 -15.09 -6.09 -2.82
N LEU A 37 -15.15 -5.70 -4.09
CA LEU A 37 -14.08 -5.96 -5.06
C LEU A 37 -12.79 -5.26 -4.66
N VAL A 38 -12.85 -4.00 -4.20
CA VAL A 38 -11.68 -3.26 -3.71
C VAL A 38 -11.16 -3.86 -2.38
N CYS A 39 -12.04 -4.33 -1.49
CA CYS A 39 -11.63 -5.07 -0.28
C CYS A 39 -10.89 -6.37 -0.64
N ILE A 40 -11.37 -7.11 -1.65
CA ILE A 40 -10.69 -8.30 -2.16
C ILE A 40 -9.32 -7.94 -2.74
N ALA A 41 -9.21 -6.82 -3.48
CA ALA A 41 -7.94 -6.34 -3.99
C ALA A 41 -6.94 -6.02 -2.86
N VAL A 42 -7.39 -5.35 -1.78
CA VAL A 42 -6.56 -5.11 -0.58
C VAL A 42 -6.12 -6.44 0.03
N ALA A 43 -7.04 -7.40 0.18
CA ALA A 43 -6.73 -8.70 0.76
C ALA A 43 -5.72 -9.50 -0.09
N LEU A 44 -5.85 -9.48 -1.41
CA LEU A 44 -4.90 -10.10 -2.33
C LEU A 44 -3.52 -9.45 -2.25
N VAL A 45 -3.47 -8.10 -2.31
CA VAL A 45 -2.21 -7.36 -2.22
C VAL A 45 -1.54 -7.57 -0.86
N SER A 46 -2.30 -7.49 0.24
CA SER A 46 -1.77 -7.68 1.60
C SER A 46 -1.24 -9.11 1.85
N SER A 47 -1.89 -10.12 1.25
CA SER A 47 -1.50 -11.53 1.39
C SER A 47 -0.49 -12.03 0.34
N TRP A 48 -0.20 -11.20 -0.68
CA TRP A 48 0.70 -11.53 -1.80
C TRP A 48 2.07 -12.06 -1.37
N PRO A 49 2.75 -11.47 -0.36
CA PRO A 49 4.06 -11.97 0.10
C PRO A 49 4.07 -13.42 0.60
N TRP A 50 2.90 -13.98 0.93
CA TRP A 50 2.77 -15.37 1.37
C TRP A 50 2.51 -16.36 0.24
N LEU A 51 2.25 -15.84 -0.96
CA LEU A 51 2.01 -16.61 -2.19
C LEU A 51 3.25 -16.66 -3.09
N VAL A 52 4.05 -15.60 -3.06
CA VAL A 52 5.26 -15.47 -3.88
C VAL A 52 6.46 -15.84 -3.00
N GLU A 53 7.24 -16.81 -3.48
CA GLU A 53 8.52 -17.13 -2.88
C GLU A 53 9.45 -15.92 -3.05
N PRO A 54 10.10 -15.46 -1.98
CA PRO A 54 11.14 -14.44 -2.14
C PRO A 54 12.25 -15.03 -3.01
N ASP A 55 12.61 -14.36 -4.09
CA ASP A 55 13.72 -14.75 -4.96
C ASP A 55 15.03 -14.49 -4.22
N LEU A 56 15.49 -15.53 -3.49
CA LEU A 56 16.73 -15.48 -2.73
C LEU A 56 17.85 -15.97 -3.64
N ARG A 57 18.69 -15.05 -4.12
CA ARG A 57 19.88 -15.34 -4.94
C ARG A 57 21.08 -14.58 -4.41
N PRO A 58 22.30 -15.08 -4.61
CA PRO A 58 23.50 -14.33 -4.31
C PRO A 58 23.50 -12.96 -5.02
N GLY A 59 23.89 -11.92 -4.30
CA GLY A 59 23.95 -10.54 -4.80
C GLY A 59 22.65 -9.74 -4.68
N ILE A 60 21.50 -10.37 -4.38
CA ILE A 60 20.22 -9.66 -4.14
C ILE A 60 20.14 -9.27 -2.66
N PRO A 61 19.62 -8.06 -2.33
CA PRO A 61 19.40 -7.67 -0.94
C PRO A 61 18.47 -8.62 -0.21
N ALA A 62 18.88 -9.08 0.97
CA ALA A 62 18.08 -10.00 1.78
C ALA A 62 16.77 -9.31 2.22
N PRO A 63 15.60 -9.92 2.01
CA PRO A 63 14.30 -9.35 2.38
C PRO A 63 14.02 -9.43 3.88
N PHE A 64 14.79 -10.23 4.64
CA PHE A 64 14.63 -10.44 6.09
C PHE A 64 15.96 -10.82 6.74
N ASP A 65 16.05 -10.62 8.06
CA ASP A 65 17.13 -11.18 8.86
C ASP A 65 16.93 -12.70 9.00
N SER A 66 17.99 -13.46 8.80
CA SER A 66 17.95 -14.90 8.96
C SER A 66 19.03 -15.34 9.95
N ILE A 67 18.63 -16.15 10.93
CA ILE A 67 19.53 -16.73 11.93
C ILE A 67 19.57 -18.23 11.77
N ALA A 68 20.72 -18.82 12.09
CA ALA A 68 20.92 -20.25 12.05
C ALA A 68 20.09 -20.96 13.14
N PRO A 69 19.19 -21.90 12.80
CA PRO A 69 18.34 -22.57 13.78
C PRO A 69 19.11 -23.57 14.66
N LYS A 70 20.24 -24.07 14.17
CA LYS A 70 21.12 -25.03 14.87
C LYS A 70 22.56 -24.91 14.36
N ALA A 71 23.53 -25.42 15.12
CA ALA A 71 24.89 -25.51 14.65
C ALA A 71 25.00 -26.54 13.51
N ALA A 72 25.74 -26.21 12.46
CA ALA A 72 25.98 -27.06 11.30
C ALA A 72 27.30 -26.75 10.60
N ARG A 73 27.78 -27.73 9.84
CA ARG A 73 28.87 -27.58 8.86
C ARG A 73 28.25 -27.62 7.47
N VAL A 74 28.34 -26.55 6.74
CA VAL A 74 27.74 -26.38 5.41
C VAL A 74 28.85 -26.33 4.37
N VAL A 75 28.70 -27.00 3.23
CA VAL A 75 29.68 -26.94 2.14
C VAL A 75 29.71 -25.54 1.56
N ASP A 76 30.94 -25.00 1.43
CA ASP A 76 31.18 -23.74 0.74
C ASP A 76 31.29 -24.00 -0.77
N SER A 77 30.22 -23.77 -1.51
CA SER A 77 30.14 -24.08 -2.95
C SER A 77 31.13 -23.24 -3.77
N GLU A 78 31.33 -21.96 -3.41
CA GLU A 78 32.26 -21.06 -4.09
C GLU A 78 33.72 -21.51 -3.90
N ALA A 79 34.11 -21.81 -2.67
CA ALA A 79 35.46 -22.32 -2.38
C ALA A 79 35.69 -23.69 -3.02
N LEU A 80 34.64 -24.53 -3.11
CA LEU A 80 34.70 -25.84 -3.78
C LEU A 80 34.96 -25.68 -5.29
N ASP A 81 34.23 -24.77 -5.95
CA ASP A 81 34.38 -24.51 -7.38
C ASP A 81 35.72 -23.84 -7.70
N GLN A 82 36.19 -22.94 -6.84
CA GLN A 82 37.54 -22.37 -6.96
C GLN A 82 38.60 -23.46 -6.86
N ARG A 83 38.45 -24.43 -5.94
CA ARG A 83 39.35 -25.58 -5.79
C ARG A 83 39.30 -26.51 -7.00
N ARG A 84 38.10 -26.79 -7.54
CA ARG A 84 37.96 -27.53 -8.80
C ARG A 84 38.68 -26.84 -9.95
N SER A 85 38.47 -25.53 -10.11
CA SER A 85 39.07 -24.74 -11.17
C SER A 85 40.60 -24.69 -11.07
N SER A 86 41.14 -24.67 -9.86
CA SER A 86 42.59 -24.70 -9.63
C SER A 86 43.24 -26.04 -9.94
N LEU A 87 42.51 -27.15 -9.77
CA LEU A 87 43.01 -28.51 -10.05
C LEU A 87 42.85 -28.89 -11.53
N MET A 88 41.88 -28.38 -12.25
CA MET A 88 41.59 -28.67 -13.65
C MET A 88 42.80 -28.56 -14.60
N PRO A 89 43.65 -27.51 -14.56
CA PRO A 89 44.79 -27.37 -15.50
C PRO A 89 45.85 -28.45 -15.35
N ASN A 90 46.00 -28.99 -14.13
CA ASN A 90 47.11 -29.85 -13.77
C ASN A 90 46.71 -31.34 -13.53
N THR A 91 45.41 -31.67 -13.59
CA THR A 91 44.88 -32.99 -13.25
C THR A 91 44.06 -33.52 -14.40
N PHE A 92 44.64 -34.37 -15.22
CA PHE A 92 43.95 -34.98 -16.34
C PHE A 92 44.40 -36.44 -16.48
N VAL A 93 43.47 -37.30 -16.86
CA VAL A 93 43.72 -38.73 -17.15
C VAL A 93 43.71 -38.87 -18.67
N GLN A 94 44.82 -39.41 -19.18
CA GLN A 94 44.93 -39.74 -20.60
C GLN A 94 44.65 -41.19 -20.83
N VAL A 95 43.91 -41.51 -21.87
CA VAL A 95 43.58 -42.85 -22.33
C VAL A 95 43.98 -43.00 -23.78
N VAL A 96 44.22 -44.27 -24.18
CA VAL A 96 44.58 -44.57 -25.59
C VAL A 96 43.36 -44.35 -26.47
N ASP A 97 43.56 -43.54 -27.50
CA ASP A 97 42.55 -43.30 -28.57
C ASP A 97 42.70 -44.37 -29.66
N GLU A 98 41.70 -45.23 -29.77
CA GLU A 98 41.70 -46.33 -30.76
C GLU A 98 41.61 -45.80 -32.21
N GLN A 99 40.95 -44.66 -32.41
CA GLN A 99 40.86 -44.05 -33.76
C GLN A 99 42.23 -43.52 -34.23
N GLN A 100 42.92 -42.77 -33.35
CA GLN A 100 44.28 -42.29 -33.67
C GLN A 100 45.24 -43.45 -33.81
N SER A 101 45.13 -44.48 -32.96
CA SER A 101 45.92 -45.70 -33.07
C SER A 101 45.71 -46.38 -34.42
N SER A 102 44.46 -46.46 -34.89
CA SER A 102 44.11 -47.06 -36.20
C SER A 102 44.69 -46.26 -37.35
N LEU A 103 44.67 -44.90 -37.29
CA LEU A 103 45.29 -44.03 -38.27
C LEU A 103 46.81 -44.21 -38.36
N LEU A 104 47.45 -44.39 -37.20
CA LEU A 104 48.89 -44.65 -37.16
C LEU A 104 49.26 -46.04 -37.74
N LYS A 105 48.41 -47.06 -37.52
CA LYS A 105 48.53 -48.37 -38.15
C LYS A 105 48.38 -48.24 -39.66
N LEU A 106 47.40 -47.47 -40.17
CA LEU A 106 47.25 -47.19 -41.58
C LEU A 106 48.44 -46.45 -42.19
N ARG A 107 49.13 -45.57 -41.41
CA ARG A 107 50.36 -44.92 -41.81
C ARG A 107 51.51 -45.94 -41.95
N LEU A 108 51.61 -46.88 -41.01
CA LEU A 108 52.56 -47.99 -41.04
C LEU A 108 52.38 -48.82 -42.33
N GLU A 109 51.11 -49.23 -42.60
CA GLU A 109 50.81 -50.00 -43.80
C GLU A 109 51.23 -49.30 -45.10
N ARG A 110 51.04 -47.97 -45.17
CA ARG A 110 51.53 -47.20 -46.30
C ARG A 110 53.06 -47.21 -46.43
N HIS A 111 53.79 -47.03 -45.31
CA HIS A 111 55.23 -47.06 -45.32
C HIS A 111 55.78 -48.44 -45.68
N LEU A 112 55.19 -49.53 -45.18
CA LEU A 112 55.59 -50.90 -45.54
C LEU A 112 55.30 -51.19 -46.99
N ALA A 113 54.11 -50.81 -47.52
CA ALA A 113 53.80 -51.01 -48.95
C ALA A 113 54.68 -50.16 -49.87
N GLU A 114 55.13 -48.98 -49.46
CA GLU A 114 56.04 -48.12 -50.18
C GLU A 114 57.43 -48.69 -50.19
N LEU A 115 57.91 -49.24 -49.07
CA LEU A 115 59.17 -49.95 -48.97
C LEU A 115 59.17 -51.20 -49.89
N GLU A 116 58.10 -51.98 -49.96
CA GLU A 116 57.98 -53.15 -50.82
C GLU A 116 57.97 -52.72 -52.30
N ARG A 117 57.44 -51.59 -52.68
CA ARG A 117 57.51 -51.04 -54.05
C ARG A 117 58.94 -50.62 -54.41
N VAL A 118 59.64 -49.95 -53.50
CA VAL A 118 61.03 -49.56 -53.72
C VAL A 118 61.93 -50.81 -53.83
N ALA A 119 61.70 -51.86 -53.08
CA ALA A 119 62.44 -53.12 -53.15
C ALA A 119 62.24 -53.90 -54.45
N ARG A 120 61.12 -53.64 -55.21
CA ARG A 120 60.82 -54.31 -56.50
C ARG A 120 61.23 -53.47 -57.68
N SER A 121 61.58 -52.17 -57.51
CA SER A 121 61.97 -51.30 -58.63
C SER A 121 63.49 -51.36 -58.84
N GLU A 122 63.95 -51.59 -60.10
CA GLU A 122 65.33 -51.56 -60.47
C GLU A 122 65.96 -50.15 -60.42
N ASN A 123 65.20 -49.12 -60.02
CA ASN A 123 65.65 -47.72 -60.02
C ASN A 123 65.79 -47.21 -58.55
N ILE A 124 67.02 -47.29 -58.11
CA ILE A 124 67.46 -47.08 -56.71
C ILE A 124 67.44 -45.61 -56.24
N ASP A 125 67.18 -44.63 -57.11
CA ASP A 125 67.16 -43.18 -56.84
C ASP A 125 65.85 -42.66 -56.25
N ARG A 126 64.84 -43.46 -55.97
CA ARG A 126 63.62 -43.03 -55.32
C ARG A 126 63.76 -43.16 -53.81
N ILE A 127 63.72 -42.01 -53.13
CA ILE A 127 63.71 -41.89 -51.70
C ILE A 127 62.40 -42.51 -51.19
N GLY A 128 62.52 -43.68 -50.52
CA GLY A 128 61.47 -44.32 -49.81
C GLY A 128 61.19 -43.56 -48.49
N PRO A 129 60.25 -44.04 -47.67
CA PRO A 129 59.90 -43.42 -46.40
C PRO A 129 61.10 -43.40 -45.42
N VAL A 130 62.14 -44.17 -45.72
CA VAL A 130 63.36 -44.29 -44.85
C VAL A 130 64.61 -44.44 -45.75
N ASN A 131 65.67 -43.77 -45.38
CA ASN A 131 66.97 -43.93 -46.05
C ASN A 131 67.54 -45.33 -45.76
N LEU A 132 67.72 -46.16 -46.80
CA LEU A 132 68.27 -47.49 -46.68
C LEU A 132 69.79 -47.46 -46.73
N THR A 133 70.41 -48.27 -45.85
CA THR A 133 71.86 -48.57 -45.93
C THR A 133 72.11 -49.74 -46.92
N THR A 134 73.30 -49.87 -47.43
CA THR A 134 73.66 -50.98 -48.37
C THR A 134 73.32 -52.35 -47.85
N ASP A 135 73.51 -52.59 -46.52
CA ASP A 135 73.21 -53.84 -45.87
C ASP A 135 71.71 -54.10 -45.74
N GLU A 136 70.91 -53.10 -45.49
CA GLU A 136 69.45 -53.13 -45.43
C GLU A 136 68.81 -53.35 -46.80
N GLN A 137 69.39 -52.77 -47.87
CA GLN A 137 69.00 -53.03 -49.27
C GLN A 137 69.27 -54.52 -49.63
N PHE A 138 70.51 -55.01 -49.39
CA PHE A 138 70.91 -56.36 -49.65
C PHE A 138 70.05 -57.37 -48.90
N TRP A 139 69.66 -57.04 -47.66
CA TRP A 139 68.75 -57.85 -46.90
C TRP A 139 67.35 -57.94 -47.51
N LEU A 140 66.76 -56.81 -47.94
CA LEU A 140 65.48 -56.79 -48.60
C LEU A 140 65.42 -57.51 -49.95
N GLU A 141 66.52 -57.51 -50.73
CA GLU A 141 66.59 -58.18 -52.05
C GLU A 141 66.70 -59.68 -51.94
N LYS A 142 67.52 -60.19 -51.01
CA LYS A 142 67.83 -61.61 -50.89
C LYS A 142 66.82 -62.47 -50.15
N ARG A 143 65.89 -61.87 -49.39
CA ARG A 143 64.95 -62.61 -48.54
C ARG A 143 63.74 -63.13 -49.34
N SER A 144 63.28 -64.34 -48.89
CA SER A 144 62.07 -64.95 -49.42
C SER A 144 60.81 -64.07 -49.12
N GLN A 145 59.77 -64.30 -49.86
CA GLN A 145 58.52 -63.56 -49.66
C GLN A 145 57.87 -63.86 -48.31
N ASP A 146 58.06 -65.07 -47.78
CA ASP A 146 57.54 -65.47 -46.46
C ASP A 146 58.31 -64.88 -45.32
N ASP A 147 59.65 -64.70 -45.44
CA ASP A 147 60.48 -64.05 -44.44
C ASP A 147 60.12 -62.56 -44.35
N ARG A 148 59.86 -61.91 -45.45
CA ARG A 148 59.37 -60.48 -45.48
C ARG A 148 58.00 -60.34 -44.82
N LYS A 149 57.10 -61.28 -45.08
CA LYS A 149 55.77 -61.25 -44.36
C LYS A 149 55.89 -61.43 -42.87
N ASN A 150 56.78 -62.32 -42.44
CA ASN A 150 57.05 -62.58 -41.01
C ASN A 150 57.68 -61.30 -40.37
N TRP A 151 58.56 -60.63 -41.08
CA TRP A 151 59.14 -59.39 -40.61
C TRP A 151 58.12 -58.23 -40.53
N ASP A 152 57.26 -58.08 -41.57
CA ASP A 152 56.14 -57.18 -41.54
C ASP A 152 55.21 -57.40 -40.32
N MET A 153 54.85 -58.68 -40.08
CA MET A 153 54.04 -58.99 -38.91
C MET A 153 54.73 -58.69 -37.57
N THR A 154 56.03 -58.78 -37.52
CA THR A 154 56.84 -58.44 -36.33
C THR A 154 56.81 -56.94 -36.08
N ILE A 155 56.96 -56.11 -37.11
CA ILE A 155 56.86 -54.66 -37.01
C ILE A 155 55.45 -54.23 -36.60
N ARG A 156 54.40 -54.78 -37.16
CA ARG A 156 53.02 -54.54 -36.79
C ARG A 156 52.80 -54.86 -35.31
N LYS A 157 53.27 -55.97 -34.81
CA LYS A 157 53.17 -56.31 -33.41
C LYS A 157 53.96 -55.35 -32.51
N ALA A 158 55.12 -54.87 -32.95
CA ALA A 158 55.93 -53.92 -32.20
C ALA A 158 55.18 -52.58 -32.09
N VAL A 159 54.64 -52.05 -33.22
CA VAL A 159 53.85 -50.84 -33.24
C VAL A 159 52.58 -50.98 -32.41
N ASP A 160 51.84 -52.13 -32.50
CA ASP A 160 50.69 -52.43 -31.69
C ASP A 160 50.98 -52.37 -30.18
N ARG A 161 52.09 -52.93 -29.75
CA ARG A 161 52.51 -52.87 -28.36
C ARG A 161 52.88 -51.44 -27.91
N MET A 162 53.56 -50.66 -28.76
CA MET A 162 53.91 -49.31 -28.46
C MET A 162 52.68 -48.40 -28.39
N LEU A 163 51.70 -48.59 -29.29
CA LEU A 163 50.45 -47.84 -29.30
C LEU A 163 49.56 -48.22 -28.13
N SER A 164 49.54 -49.50 -27.69
CA SER A 164 48.77 -49.94 -26.52
C SER A 164 49.27 -49.39 -25.19
N GLN A 165 50.54 -48.97 -25.12
CA GLN A 165 51.14 -48.29 -23.98
C GLN A 165 50.87 -46.80 -23.94
N GLY A 166 50.39 -46.25 -25.05
CA GLY A 166 50.12 -44.82 -25.25
C GLY A 166 51.37 -44.06 -25.69
N LEU A 167 51.25 -43.29 -26.78
CA LEU A 167 52.29 -42.48 -27.38
C LEU A 167 51.99 -41.02 -27.20
N VAL A 168 53.00 -40.26 -26.74
CA VAL A 168 52.97 -38.79 -26.61
C VAL A 168 53.78 -38.13 -27.73
N ASN A 169 53.27 -37.09 -28.33
CA ASN A 169 53.95 -36.36 -29.44
C ASN A 169 55.25 -35.73 -29.06
N THR A 170 55.52 -35.53 -27.77
CA THR A 170 56.76 -34.91 -27.24
C THR A 170 57.92 -35.89 -27.05
N VAL A 171 57.75 -37.18 -27.37
CA VAL A 171 58.81 -38.19 -27.24
C VAL A 171 59.97 -37.88 -28.23
N ALA A 172 61.19 -37.71 -27.74
CA ALA A 172 62.35 -37.44 -28.58
C ALA A 172 62.62 -38.63 -29.52
N ILE A 173 63.05 -38.34 -30.74
CA ILE A 173 63.28 -39.35 -31.80
C ILE A 173 64.23 -40.44 -31.33
N GLU A 174 65.26 -40.14 -30.55
CA GLU A 174 66.19 -41.09 -30.02
C GLU A 174 65.57 -42.07 -29.01
N GLN A 175 64.66 -41.55 -28.17
CA GLN A 175 63.91 -42.37 -27.23
C GLN A 175 62.96 -43.29 -27.95
N LEU A 176 62.28 -42.77 -28.97
CA LEU A 176 61.36 -43.54 -29.81
C LEU A 176 62.12 -44.65 -30.57
N ARG A 177 63.28 -44.32 -31.12
CA ARG A 177 64.18 -45.29 -31.78
C ARG A 177 64.65 -46.37 -30.80
N LYS A 178 65.10 -45.98 -29.62
CA LYS A 178 65.52 -46.94 -28.57
C LYS A 178 64.35 -47.83 -28.13
N ALA A 179 63.13 -47.28 -27.93
CA ALA A 179 61.93 -48.06 -27.58
C ALA A 179 61.54 -49.02 -28.70
N SER A 180 61.59 -48.61 -29.96
CA SER A 180 61.25 -49.43 -31.11
C SER A 180 62.30 -50.58 -31.29
N SER A 181 63.63 -50.31 -31.11
CA SER A 181 64.63 -51.33 -31.17
C SER A 181 64.51 -52.40 -30.11
N LEU A 182 64.19 -51.98 -28.86
CA LEU A 182 63.92 -52.90 -27.76
C LEU A 182 62.65 -53.77 -28.00
N GLN A 183 61.61 -53.18 -28.59
CA GLN A 183 60.39 -53.97 -28.91
C GLN A 183 60.66 -55.02 -30.04
N LEU A 184 61.46 -54.61 -31.05
CA LEU A 184 61.84 -55.55 -32.15
C LEU A 184 62.81 -56.59 -31.70
N GLU A 185 63.76 -56.31 -30.81
CA GLU A 185 64.67 -57.29 -30.18
C GLU A 185 63.88 -58.32 -29.38
N ALA A 186 62.86 -57.91 -28.66
CA ALA A 186 61.98 -58.77 -27.88
C ALA A 186 61.02 -59.66 -28.73
N LEU A 187 60.74 -59.25 -29.97
CA LEU A 187 59.80 -59.94 -30.87
C LEU A 187 60.51 -60.79 -31.96
N GLY A 188 61.87 -60.68 -32.13
CA GLY A 188 62.71 -61.63 -32.73
C GLY A 188 63.00 -61.62 -34.21
N PRO A 189 63.39 -60.61 -34.95
CA PRO A 189 64.26 -60.80 -36.10
C PRO A 189 65.69 -60.92 -35.62
N GLU A 190 66.34 -62.11 -35.88
CA GLU A 190 67.75 -62.38 -35.50
C GLU A 190 68.73 -61.54 -36.26
N ASP A 191 68.39 -61.08 -37.47
CA ASP A 191 69.27 -60.29 -38.35
C ASP A 191 69.38 -58.83 -37.94
N ALA A 192 70.59 -58.33 -37.76
CA ALA A 192 70.83 -56.91 -37.40
C ALA A 192 70.28 -55.90 -38.42
N PRO A 193 70.41 -56.07 -39.74
CA PRO A 193 69.86 -55.18 -40.76
C PRO A 193 68.32 -55.12 -40.69
N ALA A 194 67.68 -56.30 -40.43
CA ALA A 194 66.21 -56.33 -40.30
C ALA A 194 65.71 -55.56 -39.09
N ARG A 195 66.38 -55.57 -37.97
CA ARG A 195 66.07 -54.80 -36.76
C ARG A 195 66.28 -53.32 -36.94
N THR A 196 67.42 -52.94 -37.56
CA THR A 196 67.67 -51.51 -37.80
C THR A 196 66.66 -50.89 -38.76
N LEU A 197 66.29 -51.56 -39.84
CA LEU A 197 65.32 -51.12 -40.80
C LEU A 197 63.89 -51.07 -40.14
N GLY A 198 63.52 -52.07 -39.39
CA GLY A 198 62.25 -52.09 -38.66
C GLY A 198 62.16 -50.99 -37.66
N SER A 199 63.23 -50.68 -36.94
CA SER A 199 63.30 -49.59 -35.99
C SER A 199 63.20 -48.23 -36.72
N LYS A 200 63.85 -48.04 -37.88
CA LYS A 200 63.73 -46.83 -38.68
C LYS A 200 62.26 -46.59 -39.13
N ILE A 201 61.61 -47.60 -39.70
CA ILE A 201 60.21 -47.50 -40.18
C ILE A 201 59.25 -47.20 -39.00
N THR A 202 59.40 -47.93 -37.92
CA THR A 202 58.58 -47.71 -36.72
C THR A 202 58.74 -46.29 -36.20
N THR A 203 60.00 -45.81 -36.08
CA THR A 203 60.29 -44.45 -35.63
C THR A 203 59.70 -43.41 -36.56
N THR A 204 59.92 -43.55 -37.88
CA THR A 204 59.36 -42.60 -38.86
C THR A 204 57.85 -42.57 -38.88
N THR A 205 57.22 -43.74 -38.67
CA THR A 205 55.75 -43.85 -38.58
C THR A 205 55.19 -43.18 -37.37
N LEU A 206 55.85 -43.32 -36.22
CA LEU A 206 55.32 -42.87 -34.92
C LEU A 206 55.87 -41.48 -34.50
N GLN A 207 56.91 -40.95 -35.23
CA GLN A 207 57.49 -39.67 -34.92
C GLN A 207 56.47 -38.52 -34.96
N GLY A 208 56.41 -37.70 -33.87
CA GLY A 208 55.55 -36.55 -33.75
C GLY A 208 54.04 -36.90 -33.63
N ALA A 209 53.72 -38.19 -33.50
CA ALA A 209 52.35 -38.63 -33.35
C ALA A 209 51.99 -38.80 -31.85
N SER A 210 50.72 -38.69 -31.57
CA SER A 210 50.10 -39.02 -30.25
C SER A 210 48.84 -39.85 -30.49
N ASN A 211 48.65 -40.85 -29.70
CA ASN A 211 47.41 -41.64 -29.63
C ASN A 211 46.75 -41.58 -28.24
N LEU A 212 47.07 -40.55 -27.47
CA LEU A 212 46.43 -40.27 -26.19
C LEU A 212 45.43 -39.17 -26.32
N GLN A 213 44.23 -39.37 -25.75
CA GLN A 213 43.23 -38.37 -25.58
C GLN A 213 42.88 -38.22 -24.09
N THR A 214 42.51 -37.00 -23.69
CA THR A 214 42.06 -36.76 -22.31
C THR A 214 40.66 -37.32 -22.10
N ASP A 215 40.49 -38.19 -21.12
CA ASP A 215 39.17 -38.69 -20.70
C ASP A 215 38.58 -37.69 -19.69
N PRO A 216 37.55 -36.93 -20.08
CA PRO A 216 36.96 -35.91 -19.19
C PRO A 216 36.31 -36.53 -17.95
N LEU A 217 35.69 -37.72 -18.07
CA LEU A 217 34.99 -38.36 -16.97
C LEU A 217 35.95 -38.90 -15.91
N ARG A 218 37.06 -39.53 -16.35
CA ARG A 218 38.08 -40.03 -15.42
C ARG A 218 38.88 -38.89 -14.79
N SER A 219 39.14 -37.82 -15.53
CA SER A 219 39.79 -36.62 -15.02
C SER A 219 38.93 -35.96 -13.94
N GLN A 220 37.64 -35.82 -14.19
CA GLN A 220 36.72 -35.26 -13.21
C GLN A 220 36.63 -36.13 -11.93
N ARG A 221 36.57 -37.45 -12.07
CA ARG A 221 36.58 -38.36 -10.90
C ARG A 221 37.87 -38.22 -10.09
N LEU A 222 38.99 -38.09 -10.75
CA LEU A 222 40.27 -37.90 -10.06
C LEU A 222 40.32 -36.58 -9.30
N ILE A 223 39.77 -35.51 -9.88
CA ILE A 223 39.65 -34.19 -9.22
C ILE A 223 38.78 -34.32 -7.96
N GLU A 224 37.61 -34.98 -8.06
CA GLU A 224 36.72 -35.20 -6.90
C GLU A 224 37.37 -36.05 -5.80
N GLU A 225 38.11 -37.09 -6.18
CA GLU A 225 38.88 -37.88 -5.22
C GLU A 225 39.98 -37.05 -4.51
N LEU A 226 40.66 -36.19 -5.22
CA LEU A 226 41.69 -35.27 -4.66
C LEU A 226 41.05 -34.26 -3.70
N ILE A 227 39.92 -33.68 -4.07
CA ILE A 227 39.17 -32.76 -3.20
C ILE A 227 38.73 -33.49 -1.93
N THR A 228 38.19 -34.70 -2.07
CA THR A 228 37.76 -35.52 -0.90
C THR A 228 38.92 -35.85 0.03
N LYS A 229 40.07 -36.20 -0.50
CA LYS A 229 41.31 -36.49 0.29
C LYS A 229 41.87 -35.24 0.98
N GLN A 230 41.77 -34.07 0.37
CA GLN A 230 42.24 -32.83 0.94
C GLN A 230 41.26 -32.19 1.92
N GLY A 231 40.02 -32.71 2.01
CA GLY A 231 38.93 -32.17 2.79
C GLY A 231 38.07 -31.19 1.99
N ILE A 232 36.75 -31.37 2.03
CA ILE A 232 35.76 -30.50 1.39
C ILE A 232 35.72 -29.16 2.16
N PRO A 233 35.79 -27.99 1.50
CA PRO A 233 35.66 -26.71 2.18
C PRO A 233 34.28 -26.59 2.80
N THR A 234 34.22 -26.25 4.10
CA THR A 234 32.98 -26.11 4.86
C THR A 234 32.97 -24.83 5.68
N ILE A 235 31.77 -24.24 5.81
CA ILE A 235 31.47 -23.14 6.68
C ILE A 235 30.92 -23.68 7.99
N GLU A 236 31.50 -23.32 9.12
CA GLU A 236 30.97 -23.67 10.44
C GLU A 236 30.03 -22.58 10.91
N VAL A 237 28.77 -22.91 11.19
CA VAL A 237 27.73 -22.00 11.66
C VAL A 237 27.23 -22.49 13.01
N LYS A 238 27.18 -21.60 14.01
CA LYS A 238 26.62 -21.88 15.34
C LYS A 238 25.12 -21.57 15.39
N ALA A 239 24.41 -22.20 16.31
CA ALA A 239 23.01 -21.85 16.56
C ALA A 239 22.91 -20.39 17.01
N GLY A 240 22.03 -19.61 16.33
CA GLY A 240 21.85 -18.19 16.63
C GLY A 240 22.73 -17.24 15.81
N ASP A 241 23.71 -17.74 15.03
CA ASP A 241 24.51 -16.87 14.16
C ASP A 241 23.63 -16.21 13.09
N LEU A 242 23.87 -14.93 12.84
CA LEU A 242 23.20 -14.18 11.79
C LEU A 242 23.74 -14.62 10.41
N ILE A 243 22.88 -15.20 9.57
CA ILE A 243 23.22 -15.65 8.22
C ILE A 243 23.11 -14.50 7.22
N THR A 244 22.01 -13.76 7.27
CA THR A 244 21.76 -12.58 6.41
C THR A 244 21.11 -11.48 7.20
N ARG A 245 21.50 -10.23 6.90
CA ARG A 245 20.85 -9.03 7.42
C ARG A 245 19.94 -8.44 6.35
N LYS A 246 18.74 -8.03 6.76
CA LYS A 246 17.76 -7.37 5.86
C LYS A 246 18.38 -6.16 5.16
N GLY A 247 18.28 -6.12 3.83
CA GLY A 247 18.80 -5.04 2.99
C GLY A 247 20.27 -5.22 2.57
N GLU A 248 21.04 -6.14 3.16
CA GLU A 248 22.40 -6.46 2.71
C GLU A 248 22.36 -7.50 1.57
N PRO A 249 23.29 -7.42 0.60
CA PRO A 249 23.37 -8.41 -0.47
C PRO A 249 23.72 -9.77 0.10
N ILE A 250 22.99 -10.81 -0.31
CA ILE A 250 23.23 -12.19 0.10
C ILE A 250 24.55 -12.65 -0.50
N SER A 251 25.54 -13.02 0.33
CA SER A 251 26.79 -13.63 -0.14
C SER A 251 26.55 -15.06 -0.60
N SER A 252 27.44 -15.62 -1.45
CA SER A 252 27.38 -17.03 -1.86
C SER A 252 27.40 -17.96 -0.65
N GLN A 253 28.24 -17.66 0.33
CA GLN A 253 28.33 -18.44 1.57
C GLN A 253 27.03 -18.39 2.39
N ALA A 254 26.41 -17.20 2.53
CA ALA A 254 25.12 -17.04 3.19
C ALA A 254 24.02 -17.81 2.45
N TYR A 255 24.07 -17.81 1.12
CA TYR A 255 23.12 -18.57 0.30
C TYR A 255 23.22 -20.08 0.55
N ASP A 256 24.45 -20.64 0.56
CA ASP A 256 24.69 -22.05 0.84
C ASP A 256 24.15 -22.47 2.22
N VAL A 257 24.32 -21.59 3.23
CA VAL A 257 23.80 -21.82 4.58
C VAL A 257 22.27 -21.77 4.60
N LEU A 258 21.65 -20.80 3.88
CA LEU A 258 20.19 -20.73 3.75
C LEU A 258 19.61 -21.96 3.05
N ASP A 259 20.27 -22.45 2.00
CA ASP A 259 19.85 -23.64 1.26
C ASP A 259 19.93 -24.89 2.15
N PHE A 260 21.05 -25.08 2.85
CA PHE A 260 21.24 -26.19 3.77
C PHE A 260 20.13 -26.27 4.83
N PHE A 261 19.69 -25.15 5.36
CA PHE A 261 18.59 -25.11 6.33
C PHE A 261 17.19 -25.11 5.68
N GLY A 262 17.09 -25.21 4.36
CA GLY A 262 15.82 -25.20 3.63
C GLY A 262 15.07 -23.86 3.74
N LEU A 263 15.78 -22.78 4.00
CA LEU A 263 15.21 -21.45 4.17
C LEU A 263 14.96 -20.77 2.81
N ILE A 264 15.54 -21.27 1.73
CA ILE A 264 15.35 -20.79 0.35
C ILE A 264 14.02 -21.29 -0.21
N ASN A 265 13.71 -22.57 -0.02
CA ASN A 265 12.49 -23.19 -0.55
C ASN A 265 11.32 -23.02 0.43
N ARG A 266 10.73 -21.84 0.49
CA ARG A 266 9.44 -21.65 1.15
C ARG A 266 8.33 -22.03 0.17
N SER A 267 7.94 -23.29 0.14
CA SER A 267 6.72 -23.69 -0.56
C SER A 267 5.54 -22.81 -0.13
N PRO A 268 4.70 -22.29 -1.06
CA PRO A 268 3.58 -21.44 -0.74
C PRO A 268 2.69 -22.13 0.30
N LYS A 269 2.61 -21.56 1.48
CA LYS A 269 1.78 -22.10 2.56
C LYS A 269 0.35 -21.61 2.34
N LEU A 270 -0.39 -22.27 1.46
CA LEU A 270 -1.78 -21.90 1.12
C LEU A 270 -2.67 -21.67 2.35
N GLY A 271 -2.47 -22.43 3.44
CA GLY A 271 -3.21 -22.23 4.68
C GLY A 271 -2.91 -20.88 5.35
N ILE A 272 -1.64 -20.46 5.37
CA ILE A 272 -1.25 -19.15 5.93
C ILE A 272 -1.70 -18.02 5.01
N TRP A 273 -1.55 -18.18 3.70
CA TRP A 273 -2.06 -17.22 2.73
C TRP A 273 -3.58 -17.01 2.89
N LEU A 274 -4.35 -18.09 2.99
CA LEU A 274 -5.81 -17.99 3.18
C LEU A 274 -6.16 -17.30 4.51
N LEU A 275 -5.41 -17.58 5.58
CA LEU A 275 -5.57 -16.92 6.88
C LEU A 275 -5.33 -15.41 6.75
N ARG A 276 -4.22 -14.99 6.11
CA ARG A 276 -3.89 -13.58 5.91
C ARG A 276 -4.85 -12.87 4.97
N PHE A 277 -5.31 -13.56 3.93
CA PHE A 277 -6.35 -13.05 3.04
C PHE A 277 -7.67 -12.80 3.77
N THR A 278 -8.13 -13.76 4.57
CA THR A 278 -9.38 -13.63 5.34
C THR A 278 -9.26 -12.59 6.45
N GLU A 279 -8.11 -12.49 7.11
CA GLU A 279 -7.79 -11.44 8.09
C GLU A 279 -7.91 -10.05 7.47
N ALA A 280 -7.28 -9.82 6.32
CA ALA A 280 -7.32 -8.53 5.63
C ALA A 280 -8.73 -8.18 5.15
N LEU A 281 -9.46 -9.15 4.59
CA LEU A 281 -10.84 -8.95 4.16
C LEU A 281 -11.77 -8.63 5.33
N ALA A 282 -11.65 -9.35 6.43
CA ALA A 282 -12.42 -9.11 7.66
C ALA A 282 -12.11 -7.72 8.25
N SER A 283 -10.83 -7.32 8.28
CA SER A 283 -10.39 -6.03 8.79
C SER A 283 -10.96 -4.87 7.98
N CYS A 284 -10.98 -4.96 6.64
CA CYS A 284 -11.66 -4.00 5.77
C CYS A 284 -13.17 -3.93 6.10
N GLY A 285 -13.81 -5.08 6.29
CA GLY A 285 -15.23 -5.16 6.65
C GLY A 285 -15.54 -4.50 7.99
N VAL A 286 -14.72 -4.76 9.02
CA VAL A 286 -14.85 -4.16 10.35
C VAL A 286 -14.64 -2.64 10.28
N MET A 287 -13.62 -2.17 9.55
CA MET A 287 -13.37 -0.74 9.35
C MET A 287 -14.58 -0.04 8.74
N LEU A 288 -15.13 -0.56 7.63
CA LEU A 288 -16.32 0.00 6.99
C LEU A 288 -17.55 -0.02 7.93
N LEU A 289 -17.69 -1.06 8.74
CA LEU A 289 -18.77 -1.18 9.72
C LEU A 289 -18.64 -0.11 10.81
N VAL A 290 -17.44 0.11 11.35
CA VAL A 290 -17.16 1.15 12.35
C VAL A 290 -17.46 2.53 11.76
N MET A 291 -16.94 2.83 10.56
CA MET A 291 -17.20 4.10 9.88
C MET A 291 -18.70 4.34 9.65
N LYS A 292 -19.42 3.32 9.20
CA LYS A 292 -20.86 3.41 8.93
C LYS A 292 -21.70 3.52 10.20
N ARG A 293 -21.23 2.93 11.30
CA ARG A 293 -21.91 3.05 12.61
C ARG A 293 -21.81 4.48 13.14
N GLU A 294 -20.64 5.08 13.08
CA GLU A 294 -20.41 6.47 13.51
C GLU A 294 -21.11 7.49 12.60
N ARG A 295 -21.13 7.20 11.28
CA ARG A 295 -21.78 8.05 10.27
C ARG A 295 -22.80 7.24 9.48
N PRO A 296 -24.06 7.17 9.93
CA PRO A 296 -25.13 6.42 9.25
C PRO A 296 -25.37 6.87 7.80
N CYS A 297 -25.11 8.15 7.50
CA CYS A 297 -25.19 8.74 6.16
C CYS A 297 -23.89 8.62 5.35
N LEU A 298 -22.98 7.69 5.73
CA LEU A 298 -21.73 7.47 5.00
C LEU A 298 -22.02 7.08 3.55
N GLU A 299 -21.52 7.89 2.61
CA GLU A 299 -21.62 7.60 1.18
C GLU A 299 -20.64 6.48 0.77
N ALA A 300 -20.94 5.80 -0.32
CA ALA A 300 -20.05 4.76 -0.85
C ALA A 300 -18.71 5.33 -1.30
N SER A 301 -18.68 6.57 -1.83
CA SER A 301 -17.47 7.32 -2.20
C SER A 301 -16.47 7.42 -1.06
N HIS A 302 -16.93 7.65 0.17
CA HIS A 302 -16.08 7.67 1.37
C HIS A 302 -15.47 6.30 1.68
N GLY A 303 -16.24 5.23 1.49
CA GLY A 303 -15.75 3.86 1.61
C GLY A 303 -14.68 3.54 0.57
N PHE A 304 -14.91 3.92 -0.68
CA PHE A 304 -13.93 3.79 -1.75
C PHE A 304 -12.63 4.57 -1.47
N LEU A 305 -12.74 5.80 -0.96
CA LEU A 305 -11.57 6.57 -0.56
C LEU A 305 -10.77 5.85 0.53
N ALA A 306 -11.41 5.42 1.61
CA ALA A 306 -10.74 4.78 2.73
C ALA A 306 -10.05 3.47 2.33
N ILE A 307 -10.74 2.60 1.56
CA ILE A 307 -10.18 1.33 1.08
C ILE A 307 -9.14 1.56 -0.02
N GLY A 308 -9.35 2.55 -0.89
CA GLY A 308 -8.38 2.94 -1.92
C GLY A 308 -7.06 3.40 -1.32
N LEU A 309 -7.10 4.24 -0.27
CA LEU A 309 -5.90 4.64 0.48
C LEU A 309 -5.22 3.44 1.15
N LEU A 310 -6.00 2.48 1.68
CA LEU A 310 -5.45 1.25 2.23
C LEU A 310 -4.80 0.38 1.14
N LEU A 311 -5.41 0.29 -0.04
CA LEU A 311 -4.85 -0.43 -1.19
C LEU A 311 -3.51 0.21 -1.63
N ILE A 312 -3.46 1.53 -1.74
CA ILE A 312 -2.22 2.25 -2.06
C ILE A 312 -1.14 1.99 -1.01
N SER A 313 -1.52 2.03 0.28
CA SER A 313 -0.63 1.72 1.39
C SER A 313 -0.06 0.29 1.31
N GLN A 314 -0.89 -0.72 1.02
CA GLN A 314 -0.44 -2.10 0.88
C GLN A 314 0.41 -2.30 -0.38
N PHE A 315 0.03 -1.66 -1.50
CA PHE A 315 0.77 -1.75 -2.76
C PHE A 315 2.16 -1.11 -2.66
N SER A 316 2.28 0.05 -2.00
CA SER A 316 3.57 0.70 -1.79
C SER A 316 4.57 -0.17 -1.03
N LYS A 317 4.11 -0.99 -0.08
CA LYS A 317 4.96 -1.97 0.63
C LYS A 317 5.52 -3.04 -0.28
N ILE A 318 4.71 -3.55 -1.22
CA ILE A 318 5.18 -4.58 -2.16
C ILE A 318 6.19 -3.98 -3.13
N TRP A 319 5.91 -2.75 -3.62
CA TRP A 319 6.74 -2.11 -4.63
C TRP A 319 8.09 -1.64 -4.09
N PHE A 320 8.10 -0.98 -2.93
CA PHE A 320 9.31 -0.40 -2.34
C PHE A 320 9.95 -1.29 -1.26
N GLY A 321 9.28 -2.37 -0.85
CA GLY A 321 9.81 -3.34 0.10
C GLY A 321 10.18 -2.72 1.45
N ALA A 322 11.43 -2.94 1.87
CA ALA A 322 11.95 -2.45 3.15
C ALA A 322 12.14 -0.92 3.21
N ALA A 323 12.24 -0.24 2.06
CA ALA A 323 12.41 1.22 2.00
C ALA A 323 11.14 2.01 2.35
N VAL A 324 9.99 1.34 2.52
CA VAL A 324 8.73 2.02 2.87
C VAL A 324 8.66 2.33 4.35
N SER A 325 8.68 3.62 4.66
CA SER A 325 8.43 4.11 6.01
C SER A 325 6.96 3.94 6.41
N PRO A 326 6.66 3.27 7.55
CA PRO A 326 5.31 3.22 8.08
C PRO A 326 4.77 4.61 8.44
N LEU A 327 5.61 5.52 8.96
CA LEU A 327 5.24 6.91 9.27
C LEU A 327 4.72 7.64 8.02
N ALA A 328 5.46 7.56 6.92
CA ALA A 328 5.13 8.25 5.67
C ALA A 328 3.83 7.74 5.03
N VAL A 329 3.51 6.45 5.19
CA VAL A 329 2.37 5.82 4.52
C VAL A 329 1.11 5.81 5.38
N ILE A 330 1.23 5.75 6.71
CA ILE A 330 0.07 5.61 7.62
C ILE A 330 -0.42 6.98 8.11
N VAL A 331 0.47 7.90 8.46
CA VAL A 331 0.07 9.16 9.12
C VAL A 331 -0.73 10.09 8.21
N PRO A 332 -0.33 10.38 6.95
CA PRO A 332 -1.06 11.32 6.10
C PRO A 332 -2.49 10.88 5.75
N PRO A 333 -2.76 9.60 5.35
CA PRO A 333 -4.13 9.14 5.14
C PRO A 333 -4.99 9.13 6.42
N THR A 334 -4.37 8.83 7.57
CA THR A 334 -5.06 8.91 8.87
C THR A 334 -5.53 10.33 9.17
N LEU A 335 -4.67 11.33 8.94
CA LEU A 335 -4.99 12.75 9.06
C LEU A 335 -6.16 13.13 8.14
N LEU A 336 -6.08 12.76 6.86
CA LEU A 336 -7.10 13.05 5.85
C LEU A 336 -8.47 12.49 6.24
N LEU A 337 -8.51 11.21 6.61
CA LEU A 337 -9.77 10.55 6.97
C LEU A 337 -10.33 11.08 8.29
N ALA A 338 -9.47 11.43 9.25
CA ALA A 338 -9.91 12.07 10.49
C ALA A 338 -10.51 13.46 10.24
N GLN A 339 -9.94 14.25 9.34
CA GLN A 339 -10.46 15.54 8.92
C GLN A 339 -11.80 15.45 8.20
N GLY A 340 -11.90 14.57 7.20
CA GLY A 340 -13.07 14.45 6.34
C GLY A 340 -14.20 13.62 6.93
N LEU A 341 -13.86 12.53 7.63
CA LEU A 341 -14.80 11.52 8.14
C LEU A 341 -14.83 11.39 9.66
N GLY A 342 -14.06 12.24 10.36
CA GLY A 342 -14.02 12.27 11.83
C GLY A 342 -12.96 11.36 12.44
N THR A 343 -12.58 11.67 13.68
CA THR A 343 -11.50 11.03 14.44
C THR A 343 -11.63 9.51 14.47
N THR A 344 -12.83 8.98 14.73
CA THR A 344 -13.07 7.53 14.80
C THR A 344 -12.76 6.82 13.48
N SER A 345 -13.09 7.44 12.33
CA SER A 345 -12.79 6.89 11.00
C SER A 345 -11.29 6.87 10.74
N GLY A 346 -10.58 7.93 11.10
CA GLY A 346 -9.11 7.98 11.01
C GLY A 346 -8.44 6.91 11.88
N LEU A 347 -8.86 6.78 13.14
CA LEU A 347 -8.34 5.77 14.08
C LEU A 347 -8.63 4.34 13.60
N ALA A 348 -9.84 4.08 13.07
CA ALA A 348 -10.18 2.76 12.54
C ALA A 348 -9.32 2.40 11.33
N TRP A 349 -9.07 3.34 10.44
CA TRP A 349 -8.19 3.16 9.29
C TRP A 349 -6.74 2.91 9.72
N MET A 350 -6.22 3.72 10.65
CA MET A 350 -4.89 3.55 11.25
C MET A 350 -4.74 2.15 11.86
N ALA A 351 -5.71 1.71 12.68
CA ALA A 351 -5.65 0.41 13.33
C ALA A 351 -5.57 -0.73 12.32
N VAL A 352 -6.37 -0.68 11.25
CA VAL A 352 -6.32 -1.69 10.17
C VAL A 352 -5.02 -1.61 9.40
N SER A 353 -4.53 -0.41 9.10
CA SER A 353 -3.26 -0.22 8.40
C SER A 353 -2.07 -0.77 9.19
N CYS A 354 -2.05 -0.55 10.51
CA CYS A 354 -1.05 -1.11 11.42
C CYS A 354 -1.18 -2.65 11.55
N LEU A 355 -2.41 -3.18 11.65
CA LEU A 355 -2.65 -4.62 11.72
C LEU A 355 -2.17 -5.35 10.46
N LEU A 356 -2.42 -4.76 9.30
CA LEU A 356 -1.99 -5.32 8.02
C LEU A 356 -0.53 -4.99 7.67
N TRP A 357 0.20 -4.30 8.55
CA TRP A 357 1.62 -4.05 8.34
C TRP A 357 2.40 -5.37 8.53
N PRO A 358 3.17 -5.83 7.53
CA PRO A 358 3.92 -7.07 7.64
C PRO A 358 5.11 -6.86 8.58
N THR A 359 4.87 -7.00 9.87
CA THR A 359 5.95 -7.16 10.84
C THR A 359 6.20 -8.65 11.01
N PRO A 360 7.42 -9.16 10.87
CA PRO A 360 7.77 -10.43 11.46
C PRO A 360 7.49 -10.32 12.96
N VAL A 361 6.99 -11.40 13.58
CA VAL A 361 6.65 -11.43 15.02
C VAL A 361 7.84 -11.02 15.90
N SER A 362 9.07 -11.18 15.40
CA SER A 362 10.32 -10.68 15.98
C SER A 362 10.55 -9.17 15.83
N GLY A 363 9.83 -8.48 14.94
CA GLY A 363 10.01 -7.05 14.65
C GLY A 363 9.25 -6.10 15.58
N LEU A 364 8.55 -6.59 16.61
CA LEU A 364 8.03 -5.77 17.71
C LEU A 364 9.15 -5.07 18.50
N GLY A 365 10.41 -5.54 18.38
CA GLY A 365 11.56 -4.95 19.05
C GLY A 365 12.01 -3.59 18.48
N GLU A 366 11.68 -3.25 17.25
CA GLU A 366 12.14 -1.98 16.65
C GLU A 366 11.31 -0.76 17.08
N GLY A 367 10.16 -0.91 17.72
CA GLY A 367 9.32 0.20 18.21
C GLY A 367 8.72 1.12 17.12
N ARG A 368 9.20 1.06 15.88
CA ARG A 368 8.81 1.96 14.78
C ARG A 368 7.32 1.93 14.47
N LEU A 369 6.69 0.75 14.44
CA LEU A 369 5.25 0.65 14.20
C LEU A 369 4.44 1.23 15.38
N LEU A 370 4.94 1.08 16.61
CA LEU A 370 4.32 1.64 17.80
C LEU A 370 4.37 3.17 17.76
N ILE A 371 5.53 3.74 17.42
CA ILE A 371 5.70 5.18 17.25
C ILE A 371 4.76 5.68 16.13
N THR A 372 4.72 4.99 15.00
CA THR A 372 3.80 5.30 13.90
C THR A 372 2.35 5.32 14.36
N ALA A 373 1.90 4.30 15.09
CA ALA A 373 0.55 4.23 15.62
C ALA A 373 0.25 5.38 16.58
N ALA A 374 1.20 5.72 17.48
CA ALA A 374 1.06 6.84 18.40
C ALA A 374 0.97 8.20 17.67
N VAL A 375 1.87 8.44 16.71
CA VAL A 375 1.89 9.67 15.90
C VAL A 375 0.62 9.79 15.05
N ALA A 376 0.18 8.71 14.42
CA ALA A 376 -1.05 8.68 13.63
C ALA A 376 -2.30 8.89 14.52
N ALA A 377 -2.33 8.33 15.74
CA ALA A 377 -3.41 8.57 16.69
C ALA A 377 -3.46 10.04 17.12
N ILE A 378 -2.32 10.66 17.43
CA ILE A 378 -2.22 12.08 17.73
C ILE A 378 -2.70 12.91 16.55
N ALA A 379 -2.27 12.57 15.31
CA ALA A 379 -2.72 13.22 14.08
C ALA A 379 -4.25 13.14 13.94
N ALA A 380 -4.85 11.97 14.14
CA ALA A 380 -6.29 11.78 14.03
C ALA A 380 -7.08 12.58 15.08
N ILE A 381 -6.63 12.57 16.34
CA ILE A 381 -7.28 13.28 17.44
C ILE A 381 -7.21 14.79 17.23
N GLN A 382 -6.04 15.30 16.88
CA GLN A 382 -5.85 16.72 16.63
C GLN A 382 -6.58 17.16 15.35
N ALA A 383 -6.48 16.41 14.27
CA ALA A 383 -7.16 16.68 13.01
C ALA A 383 -8.66 16.89 13.19
N GLY A 384 -9.31 16.07 14.02
CA GLY A 384 -10.75 16.22 14.32
C GLY A 384 -11.12 17.51 15.09
N ARG A 385 -10.14 18.22 15.65
CA ARG A 385 -10.35 19.46 16.44
C ARG A 385 -9.98 20.74 15.67
N LEU A 386 -9.09 20.64 14.69
CA LEU A 386 -8.57 21.79 13.96
C LEU A 386 -9.61 22.38 13.01
N ARG A 387 -9.69 23.71 13.00
CA ARG A 387 -10.68 24.49 12.23
C ARG A 387 -10.05 25.32 11.09
N SER A 388 -8.73 25.45 11.06
CA SER A 388 -8.05 26.23 10.03
C SER A 388 -6.99 25.40 9.29
N ARG A 389 -6.78 25.73 8.01
CA ARG A 389 -5.73 25.09 7.19
C ARG A 389 -4.33 25.43 7.70
N ALA A 390 -4.14 26.63 8.29
CA ALA A 390 -2.87 27.03 8.90
C ALA A 390 -2.47 26.11 10.07
N GLN A 391 -3.44 25.70 10.91
CA GLN A 391 -3.18 24.75 12.00
C GLN A 391 -2.80 23.36 11.47
N LEU A 392 -3.36 22.94 10.33
CA LEU A 392 -2.96 21.69 9.67
C LEU A 392 -1.51 21.74 9.16
N LEU A 393 -1.10 22.89 8.60
CA LEU A 393 0.29 23.11 8.16
C LEU A 393 1.27 23.08 9.35
N GLN A 394 0.90 23.67 10.49
CA GLN A 394 1.69 23.56 11.73
C GLN A 394 1.83 22.10 12.16
N LEU A 395 0.74 21.33 12.10
CA LEU A 395 0.76 19.91 12.46
C LEU A 395 1.67 19.11 11.52
N ALA A 396 1.69 19.44 10.21
CA ALA A 396 2.56 18.80 9.22
C ALA A 396 4.06 19.06 9.45
N VAL A 397 4.42 20.07 10.26
CA VAL A 397 5.79 20.31 10.68
C VAL A 397 6.07 19.69 12.04
N LEU A 398 5.15 19.84 13.01
CA LEU A 398 5.36 19.41 14.39
C LEU A 398 5.35 17.89 14.54
N LEU A 399 4.48 17.17 13.80
CA LEU A 399 4.39 15.71 13.93
C LEU A 399 5.64 14.99 13.41
N PRO A 400 6.23 15.33 12.23
CA PRO A 400 7.49 14.74 11.80
C PRO A 400 8.65 15.00 12.76
N LEU A 401 8.75 16.21 13.31
CA LEU A 401 9.76 16.53 14.33
C LEU A 401 9.55 15.71 15.60
N GLY A 402 8.32 15.58 16.07
CA GLY A 402 7.99 14.76 17.22
C GLY A 402 8.26 13.27 16.98
N ALA A 403 7.95 12.77 15.77
CA ALA A 403 8.26 11.40 15.38
C ALA A 403 9.77 11.15 15.36
N LEU A 404 10.55 12.04 14.77
CA LEU A 404 12.02 11.97 14.74
C LEU A 404 12.61 11.90 16.15
N VAL A 405 12.13 12.77 17.05
CA VAL A 405 12.58 12.76 18.46
C VAL A 405 12.20 11.45 19.15
N ALA A 406 10.97 10.97 18.96
CA ALA A 406 10.51 9.72 19.54
C ALA A 406 11.32 8.52 19.03
N GLU A 407 11.63 8.46 17.76
CA GLU A 407 12.49 7.42 17.17
C GLU A 407 13.91 7.49 17.69
N MET A 408 14.50 8.69 17.76
CA MET A 408 15.83 8.87 18.33
C MET A 408 15.93 8.46 19.81
N VAL A 409 14.85 8.63 20.58
CA VAL A 409 14.80 8.23 21.98
C VAL A 409 14.57 6.72 22.15
N MET A 410 13.64 6.15 21.37
CA MET A 410 13.21 4.75 21.53
C MET A 410 14.16 3.74 20.88
N LEU A 411 14.86 4.13 19.82
CA LEU A 411 15.76 3.24 19.06
C LEU A 411 17.22 3.32 19.54
N ARG A 412 17.54 4.22 20.46
CA ARG A 412 18.84 4.17 21.15
C ARG A 412 18.86 3.03 22.14
N GLU A 413 19.89 2.17 22.03
CA GLU A 413 20.25 1.18 23.04
C GLU A 413 20.26 1.84 24.43
N PRO A 414 19.95 1.08 25.52
CA PRO A 414 19.78 1.67 26.84
C PRO A 414 21.05 2.40 27.31
N PHE A 415 20.92 3.69 27.44
CA PHE A 415 21.75 4.61 28.20
C PHE A 415 23.22 4.20 28.43
N GLU A 416 24.06 4.24 27.41
CA GLU A 416 25.47 4.53 27.60
C GLU A 416 25.71 6.00 27.32
N ALA A 417 26.21 6.70 28.35
CA ALA A 417 26.51 8.11 28.49
C ALA A 417 26.42 8.97 27.23
N VAL A 418 25.50 9.91 27.26
CA VAL A 418 25.30 10.98 26.28
C VAL A 418 26.58 11.81 26.15
N ASN A 419 27.49 11.43 25.27
CA ASN A 419 28.47 12.33 24.71
C ASN A 419 27.82 13.08 23.54
N LEU A 420 27.27 14.25 23.84
CA LEU A 420 26.71 15.19 22.86
C LEU A 420 27.83 15.80 22.02
N SER A 421 28.45 15.02 21.16
CA SER A 421 29.27 15.55 20.10
C SER A 421 28.45 15.67 18.81
N TRP A 422 28.07 16.87 18.46
CA TRP A 422 27.29 17.25 17.28
C TRP A 422 27.95 16.89 15.93
N THR A 423 29.09 16.23 15.93
CA THR A 423 29.96 16.05 14.75
C THR A 423 29.89 14.67 14.12
N ARG A 424 29.08 13.73 14.61
CA ARG A 424 28.87 12.43 13.95
C ARG A 424 27.37 12.13 13.85
N LEU A 425 26.77 12.61 12.75
CA LEU A 425 25.55 12.00 12.21
C LEU A 425 25.95 10.57 11.81
N THR A 426 25.52 9.59 12.59
CA THR A 426 25.65 8.19 12.18
C THR A 426 24.75 7.95 10.95
N PRO A 427 25.04 7.00 10.06
CA PRO A 427 24.18 6.68 8.93
C PRO A 427 22.71 6.49 9.34
N ASP A 428 22.47 5.92 10.51
CA ASP A 428 21.14 5.67 11.08
C ASP A 428 20.34 6.96 11.36
N THR A 429 21.00 8.02 11.83
CA THR A 429 20.33 9.32 12.07
C THR A 429 19.91 10.01 10.76
N GLY A 430 20.67 9.80 9.69
CA GLY A 430 20.32 10.28 8.34
C GLY A 430 19.06 9.59 7.80
N GLU A 431 18.94 8.29 8.03
CA GLU A 431 17.75 7.53 7.64
C GLU A 431 16.48 7.99 8.38
N LEU A 432 16.55 8.13 9.71
CA LEU A 432 15.44 8.63 10.52
C LEU A 432 15.02 10.05 10.11
N ALA A 433 15.99 10.93 9.85
CA ALA A 433 15.71 12.28 9.38
C ALA A 433 15.04 12.30 8.00
N SER A 434 15.47 11.43 7.08
CA SER A 434 14.86 11.30 5.74
C SER A 434 13.44 10.76 5.83
N GLU A 435 13.16 9.83 6.73
CA GLU A 435 11.83 9.27 6.99
C GLU A 435 10.88 10.34 7.53
N ALA A 436 11.30 11.11 8.54
CA ALA A 436 10.53 12.22 9.08
C ALA A 436 10.28 13.32 8.03
N LEU A 437 11.28 13.64 7.20
CA LEU A 437 11.15 14.59 6.10
C LEU A 437 10.13 14.12 5.05
N LEU A 438 10.21 12.85 4.65
CA LEU A 438 9.26 12.24 3.70
C LEU A 438 7.84 12.27 4.26
N MET A 439 7.65 11.92 5.53
CA MET A 439 6.35 12.04 6.21
C MET A 439 5.82 13.47 6.15
N GLY A 440 6.65 14.47 6.50
CA GLY A 440 6.28 15.89 6.45
C GLY A 440 5.88 16.33 5.05
N LEU A 441 6.65 15.93 4.03
CA LEU A 441 6.35 16.22 2.62
C LEU A 441 5.01 15.61 2.19
N LEU A 442 4.75 14.34 2.54
CA LEU A 442 3.49 13.67 2.20
C LEU A 442 2.31 14.25 2.97
N MET A 443 2.50 14.70 4.22
CA MET A 443 1.47 15.46 4.95
C MET A 443 1.16 16.80 4.27
N MET A 444 2.17 17.56 3.86
CA MET A 444 1.99 18.82 3.11
C MET A 444 1.25 18.57 1.79
N LEU A 445 1.65 17.54 1.04
CA LEU A 445 0.97 17.13 -0.20
C LEU A 445 -0.49 16.76 0.07
N THR A 446 -0.75 16.00 1.13
CA THR A 446 -2.11 15.62 1.53
C THR A 446 -2.95 16.86 1.83
N ILE A 447 -2.43 17.82 2.59
CA ILE A 447 -3.13 19.08 2.92
C ILE A 447 -3.41 19.89 1.64
N LEU A 448 -2.46 19.95 0.72
CA LEU A 448 -2.65 20.62 -0.58
C LEU A 448 -3.75 19.94 -1.41
N LEU A 449 -3.86 18.63 -1.34
CA LEU A 449 -4.87 17.85 -2.07
C LEU A 449 -6.24 17.82 -1.38
N ILE A 450 -6.37 18.23 -0.11
CA ILE A 450 -7.65 18.23 0.62
C ILE A 450 -8.77 18.90 -0.18
N PRO A 451 -8.64 20.11 -0.76
CA PRO A 451 -9.73 20.75 -1.49
C PRO A 451 -10.20 19.94 -2.71
N LEU A 452 -9.27 19.28 -3.40
CA LEU A 452 -9.59 18.39 -4.52
C LEU A 452 -10.36 17.16 -4.04
N LEU A 453 -9.93 16.56 -2.95
CA LEU A 453 -10.56 15.39 -2.35
C LEU A 453 -11.93 15.73 -1.74
N GLU A 454 -12.08 16.91 -1.12
CA GLU A 454 -13.36 17.45 -0.67
C GLU A 454 -14.36 17.54 -1.83
N SER A 455 -13.93 18.06 -2.98
CA SER A 455 -14.80 18.21 -4.14
C SER A 455 -15.13 16.90 -4.84
N SER A 456 -14.17 15.96 -4.91
CA SER A 456 -14.31 14.70 -5.64
C SER A 456 -15.08 13.65 -4.85
N PHE A 457 -14.87 13.59 -3.54
CA PHE A 457 -15.48 12.58 -2.66
C PHE A 457 -16.61 13.13 -1.79
N GLY A 458 -16.90 14.44 -1.88
CA GLY A 458 -17.92 15.07 -1.04
C GLY A 458 -17.54 15.15 0.44
N LEU A 459 -16.25 15.17 0.76
CA LEU A 459 -15.80 15.28 2.14
C LEU A 459 -16.14 16.67 2.70
N LEU A 460 -16.58 16.69 3.95
CA LEU A 460 -16.94 17.94 4.64
C LEU A 460 -16.03 18.12 5.86
N THR A 461 -14.90 18.76 5.64
CA THR A 461 -13.96 19.08 6.72
C THR A 461 -14.44 20.31 7.52
N ARG A 462 -13.95 20.47 8.76
CA ARG A 462 -14.24 21.66 9.57
C ARG A 462 -13.73 22.95 8.93
N ALA A 463 -12.57 22.90 8.29
CA ALA A 463 -12.05 24.04 7.55
C ALA A 463 -13.01 24.44 6.40
N ARG A 464 -13.56 23.45 5.68
CA ARG A 464 -14.54 23.69 4.63
C ARG A 464 -15.86 24.28 5.17
N LEU A 465 -16.34 23.83 6.32
CA LEU A 465 -17.50 24.41 6.99
C LEU A 465 -17.26 25.87 7.35
N MET A 466 -16.11 26.19 7.93
CA MET A 466 -15.76 27.58 8.26
C MET A 466 -15.66 28.48 7.02
N GLU A 467 -15.06 27.97 5.92
CA GLU A 467 -15.03 28.68 4.64
C GLU A 467 -16.43 28.90 4.05
N LEU A 468 -17.33 27.95 4.21
CA LEU A 468 -18.73 28.08 3.76
C LEU A 468 -19.55 29.01 4.65
N ALA A 469 -19.20 29.14 5.93
CA ALA A 469 -19.88 30.03 6.88
C ALA A 469 -19.41 31.48 6.76
N ASP A 470 -18.49 31.78 5.87
CA ASP A 470 -18.08 33.16 5.58
C ASP A 470 -19.23 33.94 4.86
N GLN A 471 -19.64 35.03 5.46
CA GLN A 471 -20.75 35.88 4.96
C GLN A 471 -20.41 36.57 3.64
N GLU A 472 -19.12 36.75 3.32
CA GLU A 472 -18.66 37.32 2.03
C GLU A 472 -18.77 36.32 0.86
N ARG A 473 -19.20 35.10 1.11
CA ARG A 473 -19.50 34.14 0.05
C ARG A 473 -20.56 34.68 -0.92
N PRO A 474 -20.37 34.47 -2.24
CA PRO A 474 -21.23 35.09 -3.26
C PRO A 474 -22.74 34.88 -3.04
N LEU A 475 -23.16 33.68 -2.60
CA LEU A 475 -24.56 33.39 -2.35
C LEU A 475 -25.09 34.08 -1.08
N LEU A 476 -24.31 34.07 0.02
CA LEU A 476 -24.69 34.75 1.26
C LEU A 476 -24.67 36.26 1.11
N ARG A 477 -23.69 36.81 0.41
CA ARG A 477 -23.64 38.24 0.05
C ARG A 477 -24.84 38.64 -0.80
N ARG A 478 -25.25 37.79 -1.74
CA ARG A 478 -26.44 38.00 -2.53
C ARG A 478 -27.69 37.98 -1.64
N LEU A 479 -27.78 37.03 -0.69
CA LEU A 479 -28.90 36.98 0.26
C LEU A 479 -28.97 38.24 1.12
N SER A 480 -27.85 38.75 1.63
CA SER A 480 -27.80 39.95 2.46
C SER A 480 -28.19 41.23 1.70
N SER A 481 -27.92 41.31 0.37
CA SER A 481 -28.23 42.47 -0.44
C SER A 481 -29.64 42.45 -1.03
N GLU A 482 -30.16 41.28 -1.47
CA GLU A 482 -31.44 41.16 -2.15
C GLU A 482 -32.61 40.81 -1.20
N ALA A 483 -32.32 40.17 -0.06
CA ALA A 483 -33.30 39.77 0.95
C ALA A 483 -32.77 40.02 2.37
N PRO A 484 -32.52 41.28 2.78
CA PRO A 484 -31.87 41.62 4.04
C PRO A 484 -32.63 41.12 5.27
N GLY A 485 -33.96 41.16 5.26
CA GLY A 485 -34.80 40.66 6.34
C GLY A 485 -34.64 39.15 6.53
N THR A 486 -34.57 38.37 5.43
CA THR A 486 -34.28 36.94 5.49
C THR A 486 -32.85 36.69 6.00
N PHE A 487 -31.87 37.52 5.63
CA PHE A 487 -30.51 37.37 6.13
C PHE A 487 -30.40 37.59 7.65
N GLU A 488 -31.06 38.68 8.16
CA GLU A 488 -31.13 38.96 9.60
C GLU A 488 -31.81 37.79 10.37
N HIS A 489 -32.95 37.31 9.88
CA HIS A 489 -33.66 36.15 10.43
C HIS A 489 -32.73 34.93 10.47
N THR A 490 -32.01 34.66 9.39
CA THR A 490 -31.04 33.57 9.32
C THR A 490 -29.94 33.66 10.39
N LEU A 491 -29.40 34.89 10.64
CA LEU A 491 -28.39 35.09 11.70
C LEU A 491 -28.94 34.83 13.11
N MET A 492 -30.20 35.23 13.36
CA MET A 492 -30.87 34.99 14.62
C MET A 492 -31.06 33.48 14.87
N ILE A 493 -31.52 32.77 13.84
CA ILE A 493 -31.69 31.32 13.88
C ILE A 493 -30.34 30.60 14.09
N CYS A 494 -29.26 31.05 13.44
CA CYS A 494 -27.93 30.52 13.69
C CYS A 494 -27.56 30.54 15.17
N GLY A 495 -27.86 31.67 15.87
CA GLY A 495 -27.58 31.78 17.29
C GLY A 495 -28.35 30.76 18.16
N LEU A 496 -29.63 30.58 17.87
CA LEU A 496 -30.47 29.58 18.54
C LEU A 496 -30.01 28.18 18.24
N ALA A 497 -29.78 27.85 16.99
CA ALA A 497 -29.40 26.52 16.52
C ALA A 497 -28.03 26.12 17.04
N GLU A 498 -27.04 27.02 17.06
CA GLU A 498 -25.70 26.74 17.64
C GLU A 498 -25.78 26.36 19.11
N GLU A 499 -26.56 27.11 19.92
CA GLU A 499 -26.68 26.79 21.36
C GLU A 499 -27.49 25.52 21.62
N GLY A 500 -28.51 25.25 20.78
CA GLY A 500 -29.22 23.99 20.78
C GLY A 500 -28.30 22.79 20.48
N ALA A 501 -27.46 22.93 19.46
CA ALA A 501 -26.49 21.90 19.10
C ALA A 501 -25.44 21.69 20.21
N ARG A 502 -24.94 22.76 20.84
CA ARG A 502 -24.02 22.66 21.97
C ARG A 502 -24.62 21.92 23.15
N ALA A 503 -25.90 22.17 23.45
CA ALA A 503 -26.59 21.55 24.60
C ALA A 503 -26.65 20.01 24.49
N ILE A 504 -26.71 19.48 23.29
CA ILE A 504 -26.80 18.03 23.04
C ILE A 504 -25.54 17.43 22.39
N ARG A 505 -24.45 18.22 22.31
CA ARG A 505 -23.20 17.81 21.65
C ARG A 505 -23.34 17.38 20.19
N ALA A 506 -24.27 18.02 19.46
CA ALA A 506 -24.39 17.88 18.01
C ALA A 506 -23.29 18.69 17.29
N ASP A 507 -23.21 18.57 15.96
CA ASP A 507 -22.18 19.26 15.17
C ASP A 507 -22.50 20.75 15.00
N VAL A 508 -21.85 21.59 15.84
CA VAL A 508 -22.07 23.03 15.89
C VAL A 508 -21.61 23.72 14.60
N ASP A 509 -20.51 23.26 13.99
CA ASP A 509 -19.97 23.88 12.78
C ASP A 509 -20.87 23.55 11.58
N LEU A 510 -21.43 22.35 11.53
CA LEU A 510 -22.39 21.92 10.51
C LEU A 510 -23.70 22.69 10.61
N ILE A 511 -24.29 22.79 11.81
CA ILE A 511 -25.58 23.46 11.98
C ILE A 511 -25.45 24.95 11.72
N LYS A 512 -24.37 25.61 12.17
CA LYS A 512 -24.08 27.01 11.87
C LYS A 512 -24.07 27.27 10.37
N THR A 513 -23.27 26.46 9.66
CA THR A 513 -23.14 26.61 8.20
C THR A 513 -24.47 26.30 7.50
N GLY A 514 -25.14 25.20 7.87
CA GLY A 514 -26.43 24.81 7.27
C GLY A 514 -27.51 25.86 7.49
N SER A 515 -27.56 26.46 8.69
CA SER A 515 -28.50 27.54 9.02
C SER A 515 -28.33 28.76 8.14
N LEU A 516 -27.07 29.11 7.77
CA LEU A 516 -26.83 30.26 6.87
C LEU A 516 -27.43 30.09 5.47
N TYR A 517 -27.63 28.85 5.01
CA TYR A 517 -28.11 28.56 3.66
C TYR A 517 -29.54 28.04 3.59
N HIS A 518 -30.22 27.81 4.72
CA HIS A 518 -31.53 27.11 4.71
C HIS A 518 -32.58 27.85 3.89
N ASP A 519 -32.56 29.17 3.91
CA ASP A 519 -33.56 30.06 3.31
C ASP A 519 -33.07 30.82 2.07
N VAL A 520 -31.93 30.42 1.47
CA VAL A 520 -31.42 31.10 0.26
C VAL A 520 -32.38 31.07 -0.92
N GLY A 521 -33.33 30.15 -0.92
CA GLY A 521 -34.35 30.06 -1.96
C GLY A 521 -35.38 31.21 -1.93
N LYS A 522 -35.53 31.96 -0.84
CA LYS A 522 -36.39 33.15 -0.75
C LYS A 522 -35.92 34.24 -1.70
N LEU A 523 -34.68 34.17 -2.21
CA LEU A 523 -34.19 35.05 -3.29
C LEU A 523 -35.03 34.99 -4.57
N HIS A 524 -35.89 33.99 -4.77
CA HIS A 524 -36.75 33.95 -5.96
C HIS A 524 -37.85 34.99 -5.95
N ALA A 525 -38.32 35.39 -4.77
CA ALA A 525 -39.41 36.37 -4.57
C ALA A 525 -39.31 37.00 -3.17
N PRO A 526 -38.29 37.83 -2.87
CA PRO A 526 -38.03 38.30 -1.51
C PRO A 526 -39.24 39.01 -0.85
N ASN A 527 -39.93 39.86 -1.59
CA ASN A 527 -41.06 40.66 -1.07
C ASN A 527 -42.31 39.82 -0.72
N TRP A 528 -42.37 38.54 -1.10
CA TRP A 528 -43.46 37.65 -0.68
C TRP A 528 -43.26 37.11 0.74
N PHE A 529 -42.08 37.26 1.32
CA PHE A 529 -41.78 36.82 2.68
C PHE A 529 -41.85 38.02 3.64
N ILE A 530 -42.60 37.85 4.72
CA ILE A 530 -43.00 38.92 5.63
C ILE A 530 -41.79 39.68 6.22
N GLU A 531 -40.69 39.00 6.44
CA GLU A 531 -39.46 39.58 7.00
C GLU A 531 -38.77 40.59 6.07
N ASN A 532 -39.08 40.55 4.76
CA ASN A 532 -38.52 41.50 3.77
C ASN A 532 -39.54 42.56 3.34
N GLN A 533 -40.78 42.58 3.91
CA GLN A 533 -41.78 43.56 3.57
C GLN A 533 -41.51 44.88 4.30
N THR A 534 -41.65 45.99 3.58
CA THR A 534 -41.51 47.33 4.13
C THR A 534 -42.81 47.77 4.82
N THR A 535 -42.68 48.50 5.94
CA THR A 535 -43.84 49.03 6.66
C THR A 535 -44.62 50.00 5.77
N GLY A 536 -45.89 49.70 5.51
CA GLY A 536 -46.79 50.53 4.69
C GLY A 536 -47.04 50.02 3.26
N GLU A 537 -46.36 48.95 2.83
CA GLU A 537 -46.68 48.25 1.60
C GLU A 537 -47.77 47.18 1.81
N GLU A 538 -48.66 47.09 0.80
CA GLU A 538 -49.72 46.06 0.85
C GLU A 538 -49.10 44.66 0.65
N ASN A 539 -49.43 43.75 1.56
CA ASN A 539 -48.93 42.38 1.50
C ASN A 539 -49.28 41.68 0.17
N PRO A 540 -48.32 41.19 -0.62
CA PRO A 540 -48.57 40.57 -1.92
C PRO A 540 -49.56 39.40 -1.86
N HIS A 541 -49.62 38.66 -0.75
CA HIS A 541 -50.58 37.56 -0.54
C HIS A 541 -52.01 38.08 -0.40
N THR A 542 -52.21 39.23 0.24
CA THR A 542 -53.51 39.87 0.36
C THR A 542 -53.99 40.41 -1.00
N LYS A 543 -53.08 41.05 -1.75
CA LYS A 543 -53.33 41.54 -3.10
C LYS A 543 -53.68 40.40 -4.08
N LEU A 544 -52.99 39.26 -3.98
CA LEU A 544 -53.24 38.09 -4.83
C LEU A 544 -54.61 37.43 -4.50
N ASN A 545 -55.04 37.49 -3.26
CA ASN A 545 -56.30 36.91 -2.74
C ASN A 545 -56.54 35.43 -3.18
N ASP A 546 -55.50 34.70 -3.45
CA ASP A 546 -55.52 33.27 -3.78
C ASP A 546 -54.59 32.50 -2.80
N PRO A 547 -55.22 31.79 -1.84
CA PRO A 547 -54.44 31.00 -0.86
C PRO A 547 -53.61 29.87 -1.48
N VAL A 548 -54.08 29.24 -2.57
CA VAL A 548 -53.38 28.12 -3.22
C VAL A 548 -52.17 28.66 -3.94
N ALA A 549 -52.30 29.78 -4.69
CA ALA A 549 -51.16 30.43 -5.35
C ALA A 549 -50.16 30.95 -4.33
N SER A 550 -50.61 31.51 -3.21
CA SER A 550 -49.75 31.95 -2.09
C SER A 550 -48.93 30.79 -1.52
N ALA A 551 -49.59 29.65 -1.25
CA ALA A 551 -48.88 28.46 -0.77
C ALA A 551 -47.84 27.91 -1.76
N ARG A 552 -48.11 27.98 -3.08
CA ARG A 552 -47.13 27.58 -4.11
C ARG A 552 -45.92 28.49 -4.13
N VAL A 553 -46.06 29.81 -3.95
CA VAL A 553 -44.94 30.75 -3.85
C VAL A 553 -44.07 30.40 -2.64
N LEU A 554 -44.69 30.11 -1.49
CA LEU A 554 -43.94 29.74 -0.30
C LEU A 554 -43.23 28.38 -0.48
N GLN A 555 -43.89 27.37 -1.08
CA GLN A 555 -43.27 26.06 -1.35
C GLN A 555 -42.08 26.18 -2.33
N ALA A 556 -42.16 27.12 -3.29
CA ALA A 556 -41.16 27.30 -4.32
C ALA A 556 -39.76 27.65 -3.75
N HIS A 557 -39.70 28.33 -2.55
CA HIS A 557 -38.39 28.65 -1.99
C HIS A 557 -37.51 27.41 -1.73
N VAL A 558 -38.11 26.29 -1.39
CA VAL A 558 -37.35 25.02 -1.19
C VAL A 558 -36.76 24.56 -2.52
N ASP A 559 -37.57 24.52 -3.58
CA ASP A 559 -37.14 24.06 -4.90
C ASP A 559 -36.07 24.99 -5.49
N GLU A 560 -36.27 26.32 -5.39
CA GLU A 560 -35.33 27.34 -5.85
C GLU A 560 -34.02 27.33 -5.01
N GLY A 561 -34.15 27.13 -3.69
CA GLY A 561 -33.01 26.98 -2.81
C GLY A 561 -32.13 25.79 -3.21
N LEU A 562 -32.74 24.65 -3.55
CA LEU A 562 -32.02 23.47 -4.04
C LEU A 562 -31.36 23.74 -5.43
N LYS A 563 -31.98 24.54 -6.30
CA LYS A 563 -31.35 24.97 -7.57
C LYS A 563 -30.12 25.84 -7.30
N LEU A 564 -30.24 26.81 -6.38
CA LEU A 564 -29.11 27.65 -5.95
C LEU A 564 -28.00 26.82 -5.30
N ALA A 565 -28.33 25.88 -4.42
CA ALA A 565 -27.36 24.96 -3.81
C ALA A 565 -26.53 24.21 -4.86
N ARG A 566 -27.19 23.69 -5.91
CA ARG A 566 -26.50 23.03 -7.03
C ARG A 566 -25.63 24.01 -7.84
N ARG A 567 -26.15 25.19 -8.16
CA ARG A 567 -25.44 26.23 -8.92
C ARG A 567 -24.16 26.69 -8.21
N TYR A 568 -24.23 26.85 -6.88
CA TYR A 568 -23.12 27.29 -6.05
C TYR A 568 -22.31 26.13 -5.48
N ARG A 569 -22.58 24.88 -5.91
CA ARG A 569 -21.87 23.64 -5.52
C ARG A 569 -21.79 23.47 -4.00
N LEU A 570 -22.89 23.74 -3.30
CA LEU A 570 -22.95 23.46 -1.87
C LEU A 570 -22.87 21.94 -1.61
N PRO A 571 -22.09 21.50 -0.61
CA PRO A 571 -22.05 20.11 -0.20
C PRO A 571 -23.44 19.61 0.20
N ARG A 572 -23.75 18.36 -0.12
CA ARG A 572 -25.05 17.76 0.17
C ARG A 572 -25.50 17.92 1.62
N PRO A 573 -24.64 17.68 2.68
CA PRO A 573 -25.06 17.88 4.05
C PRO A 573 -25.49 19.33 4.39
N ILE A 574 -25.02 20.34 3.64
CA ILE A 574 -25.49 21.73 3.77
C ILE A 574 -26.76 21.95 2.98
N ALA A 575 -26.85 21.40 1.76
CA ALA A 575 -28.04 21.52 0.92
C ALA A 575 -29.26 20.84 1.54
N ASP A 576 -29.08 19.77 2.32
CA ASP A 576 -30.17 19.03 3.00
C ASP A 576 -30.92 19.91 4.05
N PHE A 577 -30.28 20.97 4.58
CA PHE A 577 -30.97 21.92 5.47
C PHE A 577 -32.11 22.69 4.77
N ILE A 578 -32.01 22.91 3.45
CA ILE A 578 -33.01 23.63 2.67
C ILE A 578 -34.38 22.95 2.65
N PRO A 579 -34.52 21.66 2.29
CA PRO A 579 -35.82 21.02 2.34
C PRO A 579 -36.22 20.55 3.75
N GLU A 580 -35.22 20.20 4.60
CA GLU A 580 -35.47 19.54 5.88
C GLU A 580 -35.93 20.52 6.97
N HIS A 581 -35.59 21.85 6.88
CA HIS A 581 -36.06 22.82 7.86
C HIS A 581 -37.58 23.03 7.81
N GLN A 582 -38.21 22.87 6.64
CA GLN A 582 -39.65 22.92 6.46
C GLN A 582 -40.30 21.52 6.60
N GLY A 583 -39.56 20.46 6.28
CA GLY A 583 -40.09 19.09 6.36
C GLY A 583 -41.38 18.94 5.57
N THR A 584 -42.41 18.43 6.21
CA THR A 584 -43.80 18.29 5.67
C THR A 584 -44.77 19.17 6.41
N LEU A 585 -44.31 20.33 6.94
CA LEU A 585 -45.13 21.25 7.72
C LEU A 585 -46.30 21.77 6.92
N ARG A 586 -47.40 22.02 7.65
CA ARG A 586 -48.65 22.58 7.12
C ARG A 586 -48.64 24.08 7.20
N MET A 587 -48.99 24.77 6.10
CA MET A 587 -49.25 26.21 6.03
C MET A 587 -50.66 26.51 6.50
N GLY A 588 -50.85 26.46 7.81
CA GLY A 588 -52.19 26.51 8.44
C GLY A 588 -53.01 27.77 8.10
N PHE A 589 -52.37 28.92 7.99
CA PHE A 589 -53.01 30.18 7.64
C PHE A 589 -53.70 30.11 6.28
N PHE A 590 -52.98 29.74 5.25
CA PHE A 590 -53.52 29.66 3.89
C PHE A 590 -54.53 28.53 3.72
N LEU A 591 -54.30 27.39 4.41
CA LEU A 591 -55.27 26.32 4.42
C LEU A 591 -56.63 26.79 5.01
N HIS A 592 -56.58 27.49 6.14
CA HIS A 592 -57.80 28.02 6.77
C HIS A 592 -58.51 29.01 5.83
N GLN A 593 -57.81 29.93 5.20
CA GLN A 593 -58.41 30.87 4.21
C GLN A 593 -59.00 30.11 3.01
N ALA A 594 -58.31 29.07 2.50
CA ALA A 594 -58.82 28.26 1.40
C ALA A 594 -60.09 27.50 1.78
N GLN A 595 -60.13 26.91 2.96
CA GLN A 595 -61.30 26.17 3.49
C GLN A 595 -62.47 27.08 3.75
N GLN A 596 -62.29 28.34 4.06
CA GLN A 596 -63.36 29.34 4.14
C GLN A 596 -63.99 29.61 2.77
N LYS A 597 -63.23 29.54 1.66
CA LYS A 597 -63.69 29.70 0.29
C LYS A 597 -64.27 28.42 -0.31
N ASP A 598 -63.60 27.30 -0.05
CA ASP A 598 -63.97 25.95 -0.49
C ASP A 598 -63.62 24.93 0.59
N PRO A 599 -64.61 24.42 1.34
CA PRO A 599 -64.42 23.44 2.40
C PRO A 599 -63.82 22.09 1.91
N THR A 600 -63.90 21.84 0.60
CA THR A 600 -63.44 20.56 0.01
C THR A 600 -61.95 20.60 -0.41
N VAL A 601 -61.26 21.74 -0.24
CA VAL A 601 -59.89 21.94 -0.64
C VAL A 601 -58.98 20.94 0.07
N SER A 602 -58.10 20.27 -0.71
CA SER A 602 -57.17 19.29 -0.16
C SER A 602 -56.08 19.92 0.67
N GLU A 603 -55.87 19.45 1.90
CA GLU A 603 -54.81 19.88 2.79
C GLU A 603 -53.40 19.65 2.17
N HIS A 604 -53.24 18.66 1.29
CA HIS A 604 -52.00 18.34 0.62
C HIS A 604 -51.44 19.51 -0.16
N LEU A 605 -52.26 20.41 -0.71
CA LEU A 605 -51.82 21.61 -1.44
C LEU A 605 -51.08 22.63 -0.55
N PHE A 606 -51.29 22.53 0.76
CA PHE A 606 -50.78 23.43 1.78
C PHE A 606 -49.74 22.77 2.69
N ARG A 607 -49.13 21.64 2.28
CA ARG A 607 -48.01 21.03 2.97
C ARG A 607 -46.75 21.16 2.13
N TYR A 608 -45.60 21.35 2.81
CA TYR A 608 -44.31 21.22 2.18
C TYR A 608 -44.07 19.78 1.76
N ARG A 609 -43.23 19.58 0.72
CA ARG A 609 -43.05 18.26 0.11
C ARG A 609 -42.04 17.37 0.86
N GLY A 610 -41.38 17.93 1.87
CA GLY A 610 -40.36 17.20 2.64
C GLY A 610 -39.01 17.08 1.92
N PRO A 611 -38.13 16.24 2.42
CA PRO A 611 -38.30 15.29 3.51
C PRO A 611 -38.34 15.93 4.91
N THR A 612 -38.85 15.20 5.90
CA THR A 612 -38.66 15.56 7.32
C THR A 612 -37.17 15.49 7.72
N PRO A 613 -36.75 16.23 8.77
CA PRO A 613 -35.38 16.21 9.25
C PRO A 613 -34.79 14.82 9.45
N ARG A 614 -33.62 14.56 8.87
CA ARG A 614 -32.92 13.26 8.89
C ARG A 614 -31.65 13.27 9.72
N SER A 615 -31.28 14.42 10.28
CA SER A 615 -30.18 14.58 11.23
C SER A 615 -30.61 15.36 12.46
N LYS A 616 -29.84 15.29 13.55
CA LYS A 616 -30.09 16.11 14.73
C LYS A 616 -29.98 17.59 14.41
N GLU A 617 -29.01 17.93 13.56
CA GLU A 617 -28.71 19.28 13.16
C GLU A 617 -29.88 19.91 12.37
N THR A 618 -30.42 19.20 11.38
CA THR A 618 -31.58 19.70 10.62
C THR A 618 -32.85 19.74 11.47
N GLY A 619 -32.99 18.77 12.40
CA GLY A 619 -34.08 18.78 13.40
C GLY A 619 -34.01 19.98 14.34
N ILE A 620 -32.82 20.31 14.87
CA ILE A 620 -32.63 21.50 15.71
C ILE A 620 -32.92 22.77 14.91
N LEU A 621 -32.49 22.84 13.63
CA LEU A 621 -32.82 24.00 12.78
C LEU A 621 -34.32 24.19 12.60
N MET A 622 -35.08 23.10 12.29
CA MET A 622 -36.54 23.19 12.20
C MET A 622 -37.17 23.73 13.48
N LEU A 623 -36.65 23.30 14.64
CA LEU A 623 -37.15 23.79 15.93
C LEU A 623 -36.77 25.26 16.15
N ALA A 624 -35.56 25.67 15.79
CA ALA A 624 -35.07 27.06 15.93
C ALA A 624 -35.84 28.00 15.03
N ASP A 625 -36.08 27.62 13.77
CA ASP A 625 -36.88 28.40 12.81
C ASP A 625 -38.31 28.64 13.31
N GLY A 626 -38.98 27.58 13.76
CA GLY A 626 -40.33 27.68 14.33
C GLY A 626 -40.39 28.52 15.63
N CYS A 627 -39.34 28.53 16.42
CA CYS A 627 -39.28 29.25 17.70
C CYS A 627 -38.87 30.72 17.54
N GLU A 628 -38.04 31.06 16.53
CA GLU A 628 -37.56 32.44 16.36
C GLU A 628 -38.70 33.43 16.20
N ALA A 629 -39.61 33.19 15.26
CA ALA A 629 -40.75 34.06 15.01
C ALA A 629 -41.63 34.26 16.26
N ALA A 630 -41.90 33.19 16.99
CA ALA A 630 -42.71 33.22 18.23
C ALA A 630 -42.00 33.97 19.37
N LEU A 631 -40.69 33.67 19.57
CA LEU A 631 -39.89 34.36 20.58
C LEU A 631 -39.67 35.83 20.30
N ARG A 632 -39.59 36.22 19.03
CA ARG A 632 -39.45 37.61 18.58
C ARG A 632 -40.74 38.41 18.84
N SER A 633 -41.90 37.77 18.72
CA SER A 633 -43.19 38.43 18.93
C SER A 633 -43.61 38.56 20.38
N LEU A 634 -42.90 37.99 21.35
CA LEU A 634 -43.21 38.07 22.78
C LEU A 634 -43.06 39.51 23.30
N PRO A 635 -44.01 39.97 24.16
CA PRO A 635 -43.97 41.26 24.83
C PRO A 635 -42.63 41.47 25.60
N PRO A 636 -42.16 42.73 25.73
CA PRO A 636 -40.91 43.01 26.43
C PRO A 636 -40.84 42.53 27.86
N ASP A 637 -41.94 42.37 28.55
CA ASP A 637 -42.06 42.02 29.98
C ASP A 637 -42.31 40.49 30.20
N THR A 638 -42.26 39.71 29.13
CA THR A 638 -42.47 38.25 29.19
C THR A 638 -41.44 37.58 30.10
N SER A 639 -41.91 36.75 31.02
CA SER A 639 -41.04 35.96 31.89
C SER A 639 -40.40 34.77 31.20
N ASP A 640 -39.29 34.27 31.77
CA ASP A 640 -38.62 33.05 31.25
C ASP A 640 -39.57 31.85 31.19
N SER A 641 -40.52 31.72 32.13
CA SER A 641 -41.50 30.62 32.18
C SER A 641 -42.52 30.72 31.06
N GLU A 642 -42.96 31.92 30.71
CA GLU A 642 -43.91 32.13 29.59
C GLU A 642 -43.20 31.88 28.25
N ALA A 643 -41.96 32.36 28.10
CA ALA A 643 -41.14 32.07 26.93
C ALA A 643 -40.92 30.55 26.78
N GLN A 644 -40.61 29.85 27.88
CA GLN A 644 -40.43 28.41 27.89
C GLN A 644 -41.74 27.70 27.50
N THR A 645 -42.88 28.14 27.98
CA THR A 645 -44.20 27.58 27.62
C THR A 645 -44.49 27.76 26.14
N THR A 646 -44.16 28.91 25.58
CA THR A 646 -44.33 29.18 24.16
C THR A 646 -43.43 28.29 23.27
N VAL A 647 -42.14 28.16 23.63
CA VAL A 647 -41.19 27.28 22.94
C VAL A 647 -41.70 25.80 23.07
N LYS A 648 -42.04 25.38 24.28
CA LYS A 648 -42.55 24.01 24.53
C LYS A 648 -43.74 23.67 23.65
N ARG A 649 -44.72 24.55 23.53
CA ARG A 649 -45.89 24.35 22.67
C ARG A 649 -45.51 24.12 21.21
N ILE A 650 -44.53 24.86 20.68
CA ILE A 650 -44.06 24.71 19.30
C ILE A 650 -43.32 23.36 19.13
N LEU A 651 -42.44 23.01 20.05
CA LEU A 651 -41.72 21.78 20.01
C LEU A 651 -42.62 20.54 20.08
N GLU A 652 -43.64 20.58 20.98
CA GLU A 652 -44.62 19.52 21.10
C GLU A 652 -45.49 19.39 19.84
N ALA A 653 -45.87 20.53 19.21
CA ALA A 653 -46.57 20.47 17.93
C ALA A 653 -45.77 19.81 16.82
N ARG A 654 -44.47 20.08 16.73
CA ARG A 654 -43.56 19.45 15.76
C ARG A 654 -43.38 17.93 16.04
N LEU A 655 -43.29 17.56 17.30
CA LEU A 655 -43.27 16.14 17.73
C LEU A 655 -44.56 15.42 17.39
N ALA A 656 -45.72 16.03 17.70
CA ALA A 656 -47.03 15.47 17.45
C ALA A 656 -47.30 15.28 15.93
N ASP A 657 -46.85 16.23 15.10
CA ASP A 657 -46.94 16.11 13.61
C ASP A 657 -45.92 15.13 13.01
N GLY A 658 -45.13 14.45 13.87
CA GLY A 658 -44.15 13.43 13.42
C GLY A 658 -42.93 13.99 12.68
N GLN A 659 -42.72 15.31 12.66
CA GLN A 659 -41.65 15.98 11.90
C GLN A 659 -40.25 15.52 12.33
N LEU A 660 -40.05 15.19 13.60
CA LEU A 660 -38.74 14.81 14.16
C LEU A 660 -38.50 13.29 14.18
N SER A 661 -39.41 12.49 13.63
CA SER A 661 -39.35 11.02 13.69
C SER A 661 -38.09 10.41 13.07
N GLN A 662 -37.50 11.09 12.08
CA GLN A 662 -36.28 10.65 11.40
C GLN A 662 -35.02 11.42 11.83
N SER A 663 -35.14 12.47 12.65
CA SER A 663 -34.03 13.34 13.03
C SER A 663 -33.02 12.68 13.97
N GLY A 664 -33.43 11.64 14.69
CA GLY A 664 -32.61 11.01 15.72
C GLY A 664 -32.52 11.81 17.02
N LEU A 665 -33.35 12.85 17.18
CA LEU A 665 -33.49 13.57 18.44
C LEU A 665 -34.35 12.75 19.43
N SER A 666 -33.83 12.52 20.61
CA SER A 666 -34.59 11.99 21.73
C SER A 666 -35.41 13.09 22.41
N ARG A 667 -36.45 12.71 23.14
CA ARG A 667 -37.28 13.66 23.87
C ARG A 667 -36.48 14.46 24.90
N ALA A 668 -35.56 13.81 25.60
CA ALA A 668 -34.67 14.46 26.54
C ALA A 668 -33.74 15.50 25.85
N GLU A 669 -33.24 15.20 24.65
CA GLU A 669 -32.45 16.16 23.87
C GLU A 669 -33.28 17.34 23.41
N VAL A 670 -34.53 17.13 23.00
CA VAL A 670 -35.46 18.22 22.64
C VAL A 670 -35.70 19.15 23.85
N ASP A 671 -35.84 18.63 25.06
CA ASP A 671 -35.96 19.44 26.26
C ASP A 671 -34.68 20.27 26.56
N LEU A 672 -33.51 19.68 26.35
CA LEU A 672 -32.22 20.42 26.47
C LEU A 672 -32.13 21.55 25.45
N VAL A 673 -32.55 21.29 24.19
CA VAL A 673 -32.61 22.30 23.11
C VAL A 673 -33.58 23.43 23.48
N MET A 674 -34.77 23.12 24.02
CA MET A 674 -35.72 24.09 24.50
C MET A 674 -35.11 25.07 25.51
N HIS A 675 -34.47 24.53 26.53
CA HIS A 675 -33.81 25.36 27.55
C HIS A 675 -32.65 26.20 26.96
N ALA A 676 -31.96 25.70 25.95
CA ALA A 676 -30.93 26.44 25.23
C ALA A 676 -31.54 27.63 24.48
N PHE A 677 -32.65 27.45 23.78
CA PHE A 677 -33.34 28.50 23.04
C PHE A 677 -33.81 29.64 23.97
N VAL A 678 -34.42 29.32 25.11
CA VAL A 678 -34.85 30.32 26.10
C VAL A 678 -33.66 31.10 26.67
N ARG A 679 -32.52 30.44 26.93
CA ARG A 679 -31.29 31.12 27.37
C ARG A 679 -30.77 32.12 26.33
N VAL A 680 -30.78 31.72 25.04
CA VAL A 680 -30.35 32.61 23.95
C VAL A 680 -31.30 33.81 23.83
N TRP A 681 -32.61 33.55 23.78
CA TRP A 681 -33.63 34.59 23.73
C TRP A 681 -33.47 35.60 24.87
N ARG A 682 -33.26 35.16 26.12
CA ARG A 682 -33.02 36.03 27.28
C ARG A 682 -31.78 36.92 27.10
N ARG A 683 -30.66 36.35 26.56
CA ARG A 683 -29.43 37.15 26.28
C ARG A 683 -29.67 38.21 25.21
N MET A 684 -30.47 37.94 24.21
CA MET A 684 -30.77 38.84 23.11
C MET A 684 -31.64 40.04 23.55
N ARG A 685 -32.41 39.86 24.62
CA ARG A 685 -33.29 40.86 25.20
C ARG A 685 -32.61 41.76 26.23
N HIS A 686 -31.34 41.60 26.56
CA HIS A 686 -30.67 42.48 27.48
C HIS A 686 -30.73 43.92 26.96
N ARG A 687 -31.68 44.72 27.52
CA ARG A 687 -31.80 46.14 27.23
C ARG A 687 -30.50 46.84 27.65
N ARG A 688 -29.91 47.61 26.71
CA ARG A 688 -28.93 48.62 27.10
C ARG A 688 -29.63 49.61 28.05
N ILE A 689 -29.01 49.85 29.19
CA ILE A 689 -29.42 50.92 30.09
C ILE A 689 -29.46 52.19 29.25
N PRO A 690 -30.64 52.92 29.20
CA PRO A 690 -30.68 54.17 28.43
C PRO A 690 -29.66 55.13 29.03
N TYR A 691 -28.72 55.58 28.19
CA TYR A 691 -27.81 56.63 28.60
C TYR A 691 -28.64 57.87 28.94
N PRO A 692 -28.43 58.49 30.13
CA PRO A 692 -29.07 59.73 30.46
C PRO A 692 -28.69 60.77 29.40
N ILE A 693 -29.71 61.30 28.69
CA ILE A 693 -29.53 62.41 27.76
C ILE A 693 -29.03 63.59 28.59
N PRO A 694 -27.85 64.17 28.32
CA PRO A 694 -27.38 65.32 29.06
C PRO A 694 -28.41 66.44 28.85
N ALA A 695 -28.90 66.98 29.95
CA ALA A 695 -29.82 68.11 29.94
C ALA A 695 -29.25 69.17 29.02
N LYS A 696 -30.05 69.62 28.01
CA LYS A 696 -29.67 70.76 27.19
C LYS A 696 -29.38 71.93 28.14
N ARG A 697 -28.14 72.37 28.21
CA ARG A 697 -27.81 73.66 28.83
C ARG A 697 -28.56 74.74 28.00
N SER A 698 -29.59 75.35 28.55
CA SER A 698 -30.16 76.54 28.04
C SER A 698 -29.08 77.60 28.12
N PHE A 699 -28.51 77.96 26.97
CA PHE A 699 -27.82 79.23 26.80
C PHE A 699 -28.88 80.30 26.84
N SER A 700 -29.05 80.98 27.99
CA SER A 700 -29.73 82.28 28.06
C SER A 700 -28.84 83.29 27.37
N ALA A 701 -29.43 84.02 26.41
CA ALA A 701 -28.86 85.11 25.65
C ALA A 701 -28.47 86.26 26.58
#